data_afea05153c3b67e707e2f7e1208576d8
#
_entry.id   afea05153c3b67e707e2f7e1208576d8
#
_cell.length_a   1.000
_cell.length_b   1.000
_cell.length_c   1.000
_cell.angle_alpha   90.00
_cell.angle_beta   90.00
_cell.angle_gamma   90.00
#
_symmetry.space_group_name_H-M   'P 1'
#
loop_
_entity.id
_entity.type
_entity.pdbx_description
1 polymer ?
#
loop_
_entity_poly.entity_id
_entity_poly.type
_entity_poly.pdbx_seq_one_letter_code
_entity_poly.pdbx_strand_id
1 'polypeptide(L)'
;MALRGAGADVVVTDLAQVQVAVEPPSAWSLVFEGFDPAQEGIREALCTLGNGYFATRGAAAGAVADDIHYPGTYLAGGYNRLRTDIASRVVENEDLVNCPNWLALKFRIAEQEWFDVRTVELLSYRQELDLRHGMLLRSISFEDAEGRRSTLKERRLISMAGMHLGALELALTADNWSAGVTVRSAIDGRVVNAGAKLYRKFNNKHLEPLEGEVVGEESVCLLVRTCQSNIHVAQAARTRAFLDGQLLAVPRRVIEEPGYIGQELKINVKQGGTLVLEKLASFYTSRDQAISECVLEARKAIARAGRFDAVMADHLLAWRHLWHSFDVQIRPADPGFKLNVPMLLRLDMFHLLQAVSPNSIGLDIGVPARGWTGEAYQGHVFWDELFIFPCFNYRMPEITRSLLMYRYRRLGEARAAALAAGYKGAMFPWQSGSDGQEETEALNLNPRSERWVPDRSYLQRHVGSAIAHNVWQYFQVTHDIEFLHSYGAELILDIACFWSSIATFNDARGRYEIRGVMGPDEFHDGSPDSATPGLNNNAYSNIMAVWVLCRALEVHALLSEVRRAELTTQLGLSAEEIARWGDISRRMYVPFHDDGIISQFEGYEKLREIDLEGYRTRYGNIQRLDLILEMENDSANRYKLSKQADVLMLFYLFSAEEIGELFERLGYPFEYETIPRNVAYYAARSSHGSTLCRVVYAWVLARSNRQRAMDFFAEALQSDVNDVQQGTTTEGVHLGAMAGTVDLVQRVSTGIEVRGDVLRLNPELPREIERLDMCIRYRGHSIDLRLTRDSLTVHGHDDAAAPISLCVDGKLCEFLSGTTRVFQLNDKATDSAIVEKEHDSQDRLPRSRPWLEKEN
;
A
#
# COMPACT_ATOMS: atom_id res chain seq x y z
N MET A 1 34.26 -0.63 -25.23
CA MET A 1 33.31 -0.22 -26.27
C MET A 1 31.92 -0.30 -25.67
N ALA A 2 31.26 0.83 -25.45
CA ALA A 2 29.98 0.85 -24.75
C ALA A 2 28.89 0.34 -25.70
N LEU A 3 28.22 -0.77 -25.34
CA LEU A 3 26.96 -1.19 -25.94
C LEU A 3 25.83 -0.24 -25.51
N ARG A 4 25.85 0.98 -26.03
CA ARG A 4 24.74 1.94 -25.90
C ARG A 4 23.78 1.72 -27.06
N GLY A 5 22.85 0.83 -26.92
CA GLY A 5 21.86 0.59 -27.97
C GLY A 5 20.83 -0.49 -27.70
N ALA A 6 20.99 -1.28 -26.67
CA ALA A 6 20.09 -2.40 -26.37
C ALA A 6 19.75 -2.55 -24.87
N GLY A 7 19.73 -1.47 -24.10
CA GLY A 7 19.25 -1.50 -22.72
C GLY A 7 20.11 -2.33 -21.75
N ALA A 8 21.37 -2.55 -22.02
CA ALA A 8 22.29 -3.22 -21.11
C ALA A 8 23.08 -2.18 -20.30
N ASP A 9 22.76 -2.09 -19.02
CA ASP A 9 23.34 -1.12 -18.09
C ASP A 9 24.58 -1.64 -17.33
N VAL A 10 25.29 -2.61 -17.88
CA VAL A 10 26.49 -3.16 -17.24
C VAL A 10 27.72 -2.78 -18.06
N VAL A 11 28.62 -2.02 -17.45
CA VAL A 11 30.00 -1.83 -17.98
C VAL A 11 30.79 -3.09 -17.63
N VAL A 12 30.99 -3.94 -18.58
CA VAL A 12 31.76 -5.18 -18.39
C VAL A 12 33.11 -5.03 -19.00
N THR A 13 34.14 -5.33 -18.25
CA THR A 13 35.53 -5.36 -18.72
C THR A 13 35.86 -6.66 -19.46
N ASP A 14 35.02 -7.69 -19.34
CA ASP A 14 35.15 -8.96 -20.02
C ASP A 14 33.78 -9.51 -20.46
N LEU A 15 33.55 -9.58 -21.78
CA LEU A 15 32.30 -10.05 -22.38
C LEU A 15 32.01 -11.56 -22.11
N ALA A 16 33.01 -12.34 -21.70
CA ALA A 16 32.84 -13.77 -21.44
C ALA A 16 32.14 -14.07 -20.10
N GLN A 17 31.93 -13.05 -19.23
CA GLN A 17 31.30 -13.22 -17.91
C GLN A 17 29.83 -12.77 -17.84
N VAL A 18 29.26 -12.28 -18.94
CA VAL A 18 27.88 -11.76 -18.94
C VAL A 18 26.91 -12.81 -19.47
N GLN A 19 26.37 -13.60 -18.58
CA GLN A 19 25.06 -14.20 -18.81
C GLN A 19 23.99 -13.24 -18.23
N VAL A 20 23.70 -12.16 -18.91
CA VAL A 20 22.47 -11.39 -18.66
C VAL A 20 21.34 -12.25 -19.24
N ALA A 21 20.59 -12.89 -18.38
CA ALA A 21 19.31 -13.45 -18.77
C ALA A 21 18.43 -12.24 -19.19
N VAL A 22 18.26 -12.06 -20.50
CA VAL A 22 17.30 -11.07 -21.02
C VAL A 22 15.92 -11.57 -20.63
N GLU A 23 15.31 -10.95 -19.62
CA GLU A 23 13.93 -11.25 -19.25
C GLU A 23 12.99 -10.92 -20.44
N PRO A 24 11.97 -11.75 -20.67
CA PRO A 24 11.04 -11.48 -21.76
C PRO A 24 10.33 -10.13 -21.51
N PRO A 25 10.04 -9.35 -22.55
CA PRO A 25 9.33 -8.07 -22.42
C PRO A 25 8.01 -8.19 -21.65
N SER A 26 7.35 -9.34 -21.71
CA SER A 26 6.13 -9.64 -20.93
C SER A 26 6.29 -9.59 -19.42
N ALA A 27 7.51 -9.66 -18.89
CA ALA A 27 7.77 -9.53 -17.45
C ALA A 27 7.72 -8.07 -16.93
N TRP A 28 7.62 -7.09 -17.83
CA TRP A 28 7.65 -5.66 -17.54
C TRP A 28 6.45 -4.89 -18.09
N SER A 29 5.47 -5.56 -18.67
CA SER A 29 4.34 -4.90 -19.29
C SER A 29 3.02 -5.55 -18.90
N LEU A 30 2.07 -4.73 -18.42
CA LEU A 30 0.66 -5.10 -18.29
C LEU A 30 -0.07 -4.60 -19.53
N VAL A 31 -0.62 -5.52 -20.33
CA VAL A 31 -1.18 -5.22 -21.66
C VAL A 31 -2.65 -5.60 -21.70
N PHE A 32 -3.44 -4.69 -22.26
CA PHE A 32 -4.86 -4.89 -22.59
C PHE A 32 -5.08 -4.71 -24.09
N GLU A 33 -5.64 -5.72 -24.73
CA GLU A 33 -6.03 -5.69 -26.15
C GLU A 33 -7.55 -5.50 -26.26
N GLY A 34 -7.99 -4.68 -27.20
CA GLY A 34 -9.39 -4.34 -27.41
C GLY A 34 -9.97 -3.40 -26.36
N PHE A 35 -10.97 -2.61 -26.72
CA PHE A 35 -11.71 -1.74 -25.84
C PHE A 35 -12.91 -2.50 -25.25
N ASP A 36 -13.03 -2.54 -23.94
CA ASP A 36 -14.15 -3.13 -23.21
C ASP A 36 -14.68 -2.14 -22.16
N PRO A 37 -15.82 -1.50 -22.40
CA PRO A 37 -16.39 -0.52 -21.49
C PRO A 37 -16.62 -1.06 -20.07
N ALA A 38 -16.91 -2.36 -19.91
CA ALA A 38 -17.15 -2.96 -18.61
C ALA A 38 -15.87 -3.14 -17.79
N GLN A 39 -14.71 -3.15 -18.44
CA GLN A 39 -13.40 -3.33 -17.80
C GLN A 39 -12.61 -2.01 -17.67
N GLU A 40 -13.06 -0.92 -18.29
CA GLU A 40 -12.28 0.33 -18.30
C GLU A 40 -12.01 0.87 -16.88
N GLY A 41 -12.97 0.81 -15.98
CA GLY A 41 -12.75 1.26 -14.60
C GLY A 41 -11.62 0.50 -13.88
N ILE A 42 -11.50 -0.82 -14.11
CA ILE A 42 -10.41 -1.66 -13.58
C ILE A 42 -9.09 -1.28 -14.27
N ARG A 43 -9.10 -1.16 -15.61
CA ARG A 43 -7.92 -0.79 -16.40
C ARG A 43 -7.38 0.58 -16.01
N GLU A 44 -8.27 1.56 -15.76
CA GLU A 44 -7.90 2.89 -15.29
C GLU A 44 -7.25 2.87 -13.91
N ALA A 45 -7.72 2.01 -12.99
CA ALA A 45 -7.12 1.84 -11.68
C ALA A 45 -5.74 1.17 -11.77
N LEU A 46 -5.63 0.07 -12.51
CA LEU A 46 -4.39 -0.67 -12.71
C LEU A 46 -3.33 0.12 -13.51
N CYS A 47 -3.77 1.01 -14.41
CA CYS A 47 -2.89 1.86 -15.21
C CYS A 47 -2.68 3.24 -14.59
N THR A 48 -2.93 3.41 -13.31
CA THR A 48 -2.59 4.63 -12.56
C THR A 48 -1.11 4.91 -12.66
N LEU A 49 -0.77 6.18 -12.86
CA LEU A 49 0.59 6.71 -12.80
C LEU A 49 0.72 7.68 -11.63
N GLY A 50 1.83 7.62 -10.91
CA GLY A 50 2.12 8.48 -9.77
C GLY A 50 3.61 8.56 -9.46
N ASN A 51 3.97 9.42 -8.52
CA ASN A 51 5.37 9.63 -8.13
C ASN A 51 5.57 9.88 -6.62
N GLY A 52 4.56 9.60 -5.80
CA GLY A 52 4.60 9.83 -4.36
C GLY A 52 4.18 11.25 -3.94
N TYR A 53 4.06 12.19 -4.88
CA TYR A 53 3.51 13.53 -4.63
C TYR A 53 2.10 13.68 -5.20
N PHE A 54 1.88 13.22 -6.43
CA PHE A 54 0.56 13.13 -7.02
C PHE A 54 0.41 11.90 -7.90
N ALA A 55 -0.83 11.51 -8.14
CA ALA A 55 -1.16 10.39 -9.01
C ALA A 55 -2.37 10.70 -9.89
N THR A 56 -2.42 10.09 -11.06
CA THR A 56 -3.52 10.22 -12.03
C THR A 56 -3.95 8.84 -12.52
N ARG A 57 -5.25 8.59 -12.57
CA ARG A 57 -5.83 7.35 -13.12
C ARG A 57 -5.50 7.18 -14.60
N GLY A 58 -5.51 5.94 -15.06
CA GLY A 58 -5.18 5.56 -16.42
C GLY A 58 -6.25 5.86 -17.46
N ALA A 59 -7.19 6.77 -17.22
CA ALA A 59 -8.22 7.19 -18.18
C ALA A 59 -7.59 7.73 -19.48
N ALA A 60 -8.28 7.61 -20.61
CA ALA A 60 -7.81 8.11 -21.90
C ALA A 60 -7.67 9.64 -21.90
N ALA A 61 -6.75 10.17 -22.71
CA ALA A 61 -6.68 11.60 -22.96
C ALA A 61 -8.04 12.11 -23.49
N GLY A 62 -8.51 13.23 -22.93
CA GLY A 62 -9.80 13.82 -23.28
C GLY A 62 -11.04 13.12 -22.73
N ALA A 63 -10.90 12.01 -21.98
CA ALA A 63 -12.03 11.41 -21.28
C ALA A 63 -12.62 12.39 -20.23
N VAL A 64 -13.91 12.28 -20.01
CA VAL A 64 -14.65 12.98 -18.95
C VAL A 64 -15.22 11.93 -18.01
N ALA A 65 -15.51 12.35 -16.77
CA ALA A 65 -16.15 11.46 -15.82
C ALA A 65 -17.57 11.11 -16.29
N ASP A 66 -17.80 9.81 -16.53
CA ASP A 66 -19.08 9.22 -16.91
C ASP A 66 -19.23 7.82 -16.30
N ASP A 67 -20.13 7.01 -16.82
CA ASP A 67 -20.34 5.63 -16.32
C ASP A 67 -19.21 4.66 -16.67
N ILE A 68 -18.30 5.02 -17.58
CA ILE A 68 -17.20 4.19 -18.08
C ILE A 68 -15.85 4.74 -17.60
N HIS A 69 -15.65 6.04 -17.76
CA HIS A 69 -14.39 6.72 -17.48
C HIS A 69 -14.42 7.56 -16.21
N TYR A 70 -13.31 7.56 -15.50
CA TYR A 70 -13.12 8.39 -14.32
C TYR A 70 -11.69 8.97 -14.27
N PRO A 71 -11.41 10.09 -14.93
CA PRO A 71 -10.08 10.71 -14.99
C PRO A 71 -9.75 11.44 -13.68
N GLY A 72 -9.54 10.71 -12.59
CA GLY A 72 -9.19 11.28 -11.29
C GLY A 72 -7.70 11.61 -11.17
N THR A 73 -7.39 12.75 -10.55
CA THR A 73 -6.04 13.18 -10.18
C THR A 73 -6.02 13.59 -8.72
N TYR A 74 -5.03 13.11 -7.95
CA TYR A 74 -4.99 13.30 -6.50
C TYR A 74 -3.60 13.70 -6.05
N LEU A 75 -3.55 14.59 -5.06
CA LEU A 75 -2.32 15.01 -4.37
C LEU A 75 -2.18 14.23 -3.07
N ALA A 76 -0.98 13.73 -2.79
CA ALA A 76 -0.70 13.00 -1.56
C ALA A 76 -1.07 13.84 -0.31
N GLY A 77 -1.94 13.29 0.54
CA GLY A 77 -2.43 13.98 1.73
C GLY A 77 -3.30 15.21 1.48
N GLY A 78 -3.84 15.36 0.28
CA GLY A 78 -4.73 16.46 -0.09
C GLY A 78 -6.17 16.23 0.37
N TYR A 79 -6.43 16.27 1.67
CA TYR A 79 -7.76 16.01 2.25
C TYR A 79 -8.60 17.27 2.40
N ASN A 80 -9.91 17.08 2.36
CA ASN A 80 -10.89 18.14 2.66
C ASN A 80 -12.15 17.57 3.29
N ARG A 81 -12.64 18.21 4.33
CA ARG A 81 -13.80 17.82 5.12
C ARG A 81 -15.08 18.49 4.62
N LEU A 82 -16.14 17.71 4.47
CA LEU A 82 -17.46 18.19 4.04
C LEU A 82 -18.54 17.72 5.00
N ARG A 83 -19.70 18.42 4.91
CA ARG A 83 -20.91 18.08 5.63
C ARG A 83 -22.01 17.69 4.67
N THR A 84 -22.74 16.65 5.03
CA THR A 84 -23.85 16.12 4.23
C THR A 84 -25.04 15.86 5.14
N ASP A 85 -26.22 16.28 4.73
CA ASP A 85 -27.47 15.95 5.41
C ASP A 85 -27.99 14.59 4.91
N ILE A 86 -27.90 13.56 5.74
CA ILE A 86 -28.37 12.20 5.43
C ILE A 86 -29.33 11.74 6.52
N ALA A 87 -30.52 11.30 6.15
CA ALA A 87 -31.53 10.76 7.08
C ALA A 87 -31.80 11.67 8.29
N SER A 88 -31.87 12.98 8.06
CA SER A 88 -32.09 14.03 9.07
C SER A 88 -30.93 14.15 10.09
N ARG A 89 -29.76 13.75 9.71
CA ARG A 89 -28.51 13.91 10.48
C ARG A 89 -27.48 14.61 9.60
N VAL A 90 -26.68 15.48 10.21
CA VAL A 90 -25.49 16.03 9.59
C VAL A 90 -24.37 14.99 9.77
N VAL A 91 -23.89 14.44 8.66
CA VAL A 91 -22.71 13.58 8.62
C VAL A 91 -21.55 14.44 8.13
N GLU A 92 -20.44 14.35 8.80
CA GLU A 92 -19.19 14.99 8.40
C GLU A 92 -18.20 13.92 7.98
N ASN A 93 -17.59 14.09 6.82
CA ASN A 93 -16.61 13.17 6.25
C ASN A 93 -15.42 13.93 5.70
N GLU A 94 -14.24 13.37 5.83
CA GLU A 94 -13.02 13.87 5.23
C GLU A 94 -12.64 12.99 4.04
N ASP A 95 -12.39 13.58 2.88
CA ASP A 95 -12.05 12.86 1.68
C ASP A 95 -10.71 13.32 1.10
N LEU A 96 -9.97 12.40 0.50
CA LEU A 96 -8.88 12.73 -0.42
C LEU A 96 -9.49 13.37 -1.67
N VAL A 97 -9.03 14.57 -2.00
CA VAL A 97 -9.68 15.43 -3.01
C VAL A 97 -9.28 15.05 -4.43
N ASN A 98 -10.26 14.84 -5.29
CA ASN A 98 -10.05 14.81 -6.73
C ASN A 98 -9.72 16.23 -7.22
N CYS A 99 -8.48 16.42 -7.70
CA CYS A 99 -7.90 17.67 -8.18
C CYS A 99 -8.25 17.94 -9.65
N PRO A 100 -8.04 19.17 -10.17
CA PRO A 100 -8.38 19.50 -11.54
C PRO A 100 -7.81 18.52 -12.56
N ASN A 101 -8.66 18.14 -13.53
CA ASN A 101 -8.29 17.20 -14.59
C ASN A 101 -7.38 17.86 -15.63
N TRP A 102 -6.13 17.46 -15.67
CA TRP A 102 -5.15 17.91 -16.65
C TRP A 102 -5.14 17.07 -17.94
N LEU A 103 -5.82 15.91 -17.95
CA LEU A 103 -5.90 15.03 -19.13
C LEU A 103 -6.88 15.55 -20.19
N ALA A 104 -7.52 16.70 -19.97
CA ALA A 104 -8.46 17.31 -20.90
C ALA A 104 -7.73 17.77 -22.17
N LEU A 105 -7.48 16.83 -23.09
CA LEU A 105 -6.89 17.03 -24.40
C LEU A 105 -7.74 16.29 -25.44
N LYS A 106 -8.59 17.02 -26.17
CA LYS A 106 -9.55 16.49 -27.14
C LYS A 106 -9.22 16.96 -28.56
N PHE A 107 -9.59 16.16 -29.54
CA PHE A 107 -9.51 16.53 -30.94
C PHE A 107 -10.79 16.15 -31.69
N ARG A 108 -11.03 16.81 -32.82
CA ARG A 108 -12.03 16.42 -33.80
C ARG A 108 -11.48 16.67 -35.21
N ILE A 109 -11.88 15.81 -36.14
CA ILE A 109 -11.47 15.90 -37.54
C ILE A 109 -12.58 16.64 -38.31
N ALA A 110 -12.21 17.66 -39.05
CA ALA A 110 -13.13 18.58 -39.69
C ALA A 110 -14.12 19.23 -38.68
N GLU A 111 -15.39 19.35 -39.01
CA GLU A 111 -16.41 19.90 -38.10
C GLU A 111 -17.28 18.80 -37.45
N GLN A 112 -16.70 17.59 -37.28
CA GLN A 112 -17.40 16.49 -36.60
C GLN A 112 -17.45 16.69 -35.08
N GLU A 113 -18.09 15.73 -34.42
CA GLU A 113 -18.07 15.60 -32.96
C GLU A 113 -16.66 15.32 -32.45
N TRP A 114 -16.40 15.59 -31.17
CA TRP A 114 -15.15 15.25 -30.52
C TRP A 114 -14.90 13.74 -30.57
N PHE A 115 -13.65 13.35 -30.82
CA PHE A 115 -13.27 11.95 -30.85
C PHE A 115 -13.70 11.25 -29.56
N ASP A 116 -14.39 10.14 -29.73
CA ASP A 116 -14.78 9.20 -28.70
C ASP A 116 -14.60 7.79 -29.26
N VAL A 117 -13.85 6.96 -28.51
CA VAL A 117 -13.56 5.57 -28.91
C VAL A 117 -14.82 4.74 -29.13
N ARG A 118 -15.96 5.13 -28.50
CA ARG A 118 -17.26 4.45 -28.61
C ARG A 118 -18.02 4.76 -29.88
N THR A 119 -17.66 5.82 -30.58
CA THR A 119 -18.40 6.33 -31.76
C THR A 119 -17.72 6.03 -33.10
N VAL A 120 -16.58 5.33 -33.08
CA VAL A 120 -15.79 4.99 -34.23
C VAL A 120 -15.68 3.47 -34.40
N GLU A 121 -15.41 3.00 -35.62
CA GLU A 121 -15.05 1.61 -35.84
C GLU A 121 -13.59 1.38 -35.46
N LEU A 122 -13.36 0.58 -34.39
CA LEU A 122 -12.02 0.24 -33.95
C LEU A 122 -11.42 -0.86 -34.81
N LEU A 123 -10.33 -0.56 -35.50
CA LEU A 123 -9.52 -1.51 -36.23
C LEU A 123 -8.52 -2.22 -35.37
N SER A 124 -7.96 -1.51 -34.41
CA SER A 124 -7.12 -2.06 -33.32
C SER A 124 -7.16 -1.15 -32.08
N TYR A 125 -7.00 -1.76 -30.91
CA TYR A 125 -6.85 -1.04 -29.65
C TYR A 125 -5.88 -1.82 -28.76
N ARG A 126 -4.85 -1.13 -28.27
CA ARG A 126 -3.88 -1.66 -27.32
C ARG A 126 -3.57 -0.61 -26.26
N GLN A 127 -3.66 -1.01 -25.00
CA GLN A 127 -3.20 -0.23 -23.84
C GLN A 127 -2.14 -1.02 -23.10
N GLU A 128 -1.04 -0.36 -22.75
CA GLU A 128 0.10 -0.98 -22.10
C GLU A 128 0.60 -0.09 -20.96
N LEU A 129 0.70 -0.66 -19.76
CA LEU A 129 1.46 -0.09 -18.67
C LEU A 129 2.87 -0.68 -18.71
N ASP A 130 3.83 0.13 -19.12
CA ASP A 130 5.25 -0.21 -19.11
C ASP A 130 5.80 0.05 -17.71
N LEU A 131 5.93 -1.03 -16.92
CA LEU A 131 6.35 -0.99 -15.51
C LEU A 131 7.82 -0.57 -15.38
N ARG A 132 8.66 -0.99 -16.35
CA ARG A 132 10.09 -0.70 -16.32
C ARG A 132 10.36 0.80 -16.43
N HIS A 133 9.58 1.45 -17.26
CA HIS A 133 9.73 2.86 -17.59
C HIS A 133 8.71 3.76 -16.90
N GLY A 134 7.75 3.21 -16.14
CA GLY A 134 6.72 3.98 -15.46
C GLY A 134 5.82 4.78 -16.40
N MET A 135 5.46 4.21 -17.53
CA MET A 135 4.74 4.89 -18.62
C MET A 135 3.45 4.17 -18.98
N LEU A 136 2.42 4.94 -19.31
CA LEU A 136 1.21 4.44 -19.96
C LEU A 136 1.27 4.73 -21.45
N LEU A 137 1.11 3.68 -22.25
CA LEU A 137 1.12 3.70 -23.71
C LEU A 137 -0.26 3.26 -24.21
N ARG A 138 -0.79 3.96 -25.22
CA ARG A 138 -2.03 3.56 -25.88
C ARG A 138 -1.85 3.70 -27.38
N SER A 139 -2.32 2.71 -28.16
CA SER A 139 -2.32 2.73 -29.61
C SER A 139 -3.69 2.31 -30.12
N ILE A 140 -4.31 3.15 -30.95
CA ILE A 140 -5.65 2.96 -31.47
C ILE A 140 -5.59 3.19 -32.99
N SER A 141 -6.09 2.25 -33.78
CA SER A 141 -6.40 2.50 -35.20
C SER A 141 -7.91 2.43 -35.36
N PHE A 142 -8.48 3.40 -36.04
CA PHE A 142 -9.92 3.53 -36.16
C PHE A 142 -10.34 4.09 -37.53
N GLU A 143 -11.59 3.82 -37.90
CA GLU A 143 -12.26 4.42 -39.06
C GLU A 143 -13.50 5.20 -38.56
N ASP A 144 -13.63 6.46 -38.96
CA ASP A 144 -14.81 7.26 -38.59
C ASP A 144 -15.97 7.03 -39.54
N ALA A 145 -17.13 7.64 -39.27
CA ALA A 145 -18.35 7.48 -40.04
C ALA A 145 -18.23 7.93 -41.52
N GLU A 146 -17.20 8.70 -41.87
CA GLU A 146 -16.91 9.15 -43.25
C GLU A 146 -15.79 8.33 -43.90
N GLY A 147 -15.39 7.18 -43.31
CA GLY A 147 -14.39 6.29 -43.87
C GLY A 147 -12.95 6.82 -43.74
N ARG A 148 -12.72 7.79 -42.84
CA ARG A 148 -11.38 8.29 -42.57
C ARG A 148 -10.69 7.38 -41.56
N ARG A 149 -9.57 6.82 -41.99
CA ARG A 149 -8.71 5.97 -41.16
C ARG A 149 -7.65 6.81 -40.50
N SER A 150 -7.49 6.58 -39.19
CA SER A 150 -6.54 7.29 -38.38
C SER A 150 -5.83 6.34 -37.40
N THR A 151 -4.55 6.63 -37.15
CA THR A 151 -3.78 5.98 -36.09
C THR A 151 -3.50 7.00 -34.98
N LEU A 152 -3.92 6.68 -33.77
CA LEU A 152 -3.71 7.50 -32.57
C LEU A 152 -2.77 6.79 -31.61
N LYS A 153 -1.70 7.46 -31.19
CA LYS A 153 -0.77 6.97 -30.17
C LYS A 153 -0.70 7.94 -29.01
N GLU A 154 -0.79 7.44 -27.80
CA GLU A 154 -0.63 8.20 -26.55
C GLU A 154 0.56 7.66 -25.79
N ARG A 155 1.40 8.56 -25.26
CA ARG A 155 2.43 8.30 -24.25
C ARG A 155 2.18 9.22 -23.08
N ARG A 156 2.20 8.67 -21.86
CA ARG A 156 1.96 9.45 -20.64
C ARG A 156 2.91 9.01 -19.55
N LEU A 157 3.38 9.97 -18.76
CA LEU A 157 4.13 9.73 -17.52
C LEU A 157 3.80 10.80 -16.47
N ILE A 158 3.96 10.41 -15.21
CA ILE A 158 4.08 11.32 -14.07
C ILE A 158 5.56 11.26 -13.67
N SER A 159 6.24 12.40 -13.74
CA SER A 159 7.71 12.42 -13.63
C SER A 159 8.16 11.99 -12.24
N MET A 160 8.95 10.92 -12.17
CA MET A 160 9.58 10.48 -10.92
C MET A 160 10.77 11.37 -10.52
N ALA A 161 11.42 12.02 -11.50
CA ALA A 161 12.53 12.93 -11.27
C ALA A 161 12.08 14.35 -10.91
N GLY A 162 11.03 14.84 -11.57
CA GLY A 162 10.45 16.16 -11.31
C GLY A 162 9.10 16.02 -10.62
N MET A 163 9.07 16.00 -9.30
CA MET A 163 7.90 15.65 -8.49
C MET A 163 6.61 16.40 -8.84
N HIS A 164 6.73 17.58 -9.39
CA HIS A 164 5.59 18.43 -9.75
C HIS A 164 5.14 18.34 -11.21
N LEU A 165 5.73 17.45 -12.03
CA LEU A 165 5.50 17.41 -13.47
C LEU A 165 4.79 16.15 -13.94
N GLY A 166 3.75 16.34 -14.78
CA GLY A 166 3.14 15.32 -15.62
C GLY A 166 3.34 15.64 -17.10
N ALA A 167 3.48 14.61 -17.92
CA ALA A 167 3.69 14.76 -19.37
C ALA A 167 2.77 13.80 -20.16
N LEU A 168 2.16 14.34 -21.19
CA LEU A 168 1.27 13.63 -22.12
C LEU A 168 1.65 14.02 -23.54
N GLU A 169 1.85 13.00 -24.39
CA GLU A 169 2.01 13.16 -25.83
C GLU A 169 0.93 12.39 -26.57
N LEU A 170 0.26 13.03 -27.50
CA LEU A 170 -0.77 12.45 -28.35
C LEU A 170 -0.39 12.65 -29.81
N ALA A 171 -0.17 11.57 -30.56
CA ALA A 171 0.18 11.58 -31.99
C ALA A 171 -0.99 11.04 -32.82
N LEU A 172 -1.54 11.87 -33.72
CA LEU A 172 -2.60 11.54 -34.66
C LEU A 172 -2.06 11.50 -36.10
N THR A 173 -2.09 10.33 -36.73
CA THR A 173 -1.71 10.13 -38.13
C THR A 173 -2.94 10.05 -39.03
N ALA A 174 -2.96 10.83 -40.10
CA ALA A 174 -4.03 10.82 -41.10
C ALA A 174 -3.73 9.77 -42.18
N ASP A 175 -4.24 8.55 -42.05
CA ASP A 175 -3.82 7.43 -42.91
C ASP A 175 -4.35 7.58 -44.34
N ASN A 176 -5.61 7.99 -44.52
CA ASN A 176 -6.25 8.08 -45.88
C ASN A 176 -7.01 9.41 -46.14
N TRP A 177 -6.80 10.43 -45.30
CA TRP A 177 -7.55 11.69 -45.41
C TRP A 177 -6.67 12.93 -45.33
N SER A 178 -7.22 14.07 -45.74
CA SER A 178 -6.64 15.41 -45.53
C SER A 178 -7.75 16.34 -45.05
N ALA A 179 -7.64 16.89 -43.83
CA ALA A 179 -8.67 17.76 -43.26
C ALA A 179 -8.09 18.71 -42.20
N GLY A 180 -8.89 19.68 -41.78
CA GLY A 180 -8.62 20.45 -40.58
C GLY A 180 -8.88 19.62 -39.32
N VAL A 181 -7.95 19.66 -38.36
CA VAL A 181 -8.10 19.07 -37.03
C VAL A 181 -8.26 20.21 -36.03
N THR A 182 -9.35 20.20 -35.24
CA THR A 182 -9.50 21.09 -34.11
C THR A 182 -9.06 20.36 -32.85
N VAL A 183 -8.14 20.99 -32.11
CA VAL A 183 -7.63 20.46 -30.85
C VAL A 183 -8.06 21.38 -29.71
N ARG A 184 -8.52 20.83 -28.59
CA ARG A 184 -8.78 21.55 -27.36
C ARG A 184 -7.95 20.97 -26.22
N SER A 185 -7.09 21.78 -25.64
CA SER A 185 -6.31 21.45 -24.45
C SER A 185 -6.73 22.35 -23.30
N ALA A 186 -7.08 21.75 -22.16
CA ALA A 186 -7.60 22.49 -21.01
C ALA A 186 -7.16 21.89 -19.67
N ILE A 187 -7.37 22.67 -18.60
CA ILE A 187 -7.41 22.22 -17.21
C ILE A 187 -8.85 22.37 -16.74
N ASP A 188 -9.46 21.30 -16.25
CA ASP A 188 -10.85 21.29 -15.78
C ASP A 188 -10.91 21.03 -14.28
N GLY A 189 -11.19 22.07 -13.50
CA GLY A 189 -11.33 22.01 -12.03
C GLY A 189 -12.79 21.81 -11.57
N ARG A 190 -13.73 21.52 -12.47
CA ARG A 190 -15.13 21.25 -12.15
C ARG A 190 -15.37 19.79 -11.75
N VAL A 191 -14.29 19.09 -11.41
CA VAL A 191 -14.29 17.70 -10.97
C VAL A 191 -14.95 17.55 -9.60
N VAL A 192 -15.43 16.35 -9.35
CA VAL A 192 -16.01 15.95 -8.05
C VAL A 192 -15.48 14.57 -7.68
N ASN A 193 -15.58 14.19 -6.40
CA ASN A 193 -15.33 12.82 -5.97
C ASN A 193 -16.52 11.93 -6.32
N ALA A 194 -16.36 10.98 -7.22
CA ALA A 194 -17.41 10.06 -7.68
C ALA A 194 -16.91 8.66 -8.00
N GLY A 195 -15.64 8.36 -7.66
CA GLY A 195 -14.97 7.10 -7.95
C GLY A 195 -15.50 5.92 -7.13
N ALA A 196 -15.91 6.13 -5.89
CA ALA A 196 -16.48 5.10 -5.03
C ALA A 196 -18.01 5.20 -4.95
N LYS A 197 -18.70 4.11 -5.33
CA LYS A 197 -20.17 4.08 -5.41
C LYS A 197 -20.84 4.34 -4.05
N LEU A 198 -20.24 3.84 -2.97
CA LEU A 198 -20.77 3.94 -1.62
C LEU A 198 -20.92 5.40 -1.16
N TYR A 199 -19.97 6.26 -1.54
CA TYR A 199 -19.89 7.65 -1.08
C TYR A 199 -20.59 8.67 -1.99
N ARG A 200 -21.16 8.25 -3.12
CA ARG A 200 -21.86 9.15 -4.07
C ARG A 200 -23.06 9.91 -3.49
N LYS A 201 -23.58 9.47 -2.33
CA LYS A 201 -24.65 10.16 -1.62
C LYS A 201 -24.16 11.29 -0.71
N PHE A 202 -22.86 11.37 -0.45
CA PHE A 202 -22.26 12.45 0.29
C PHE A 202 -22.04 13.68 -0.58
N ASN A 203 -21.83 14.82 0.06
CA ASN A 203 -21.35 16.01 -0.65
C ASN A 203 -19.95 15.70 -1.17
N ASN A 204 -19.73 15.87 -2.47
CA ASN A 204 -18.52 15.49 -3.17
C ASN A 204 -17.85 16.65 -3.91
N LYS A 205 -18.29 17.90 -3.64
CA LYS A 205 -17.76 19.12 -4.25
C LYS A 205 -16.76 19.77 -3.32
N HIS A 206 -15.50 19.34 -3.44
CA HIS A 206 -14.43 19.79 -2.57
C HIS A 206 -13.76 21.09 -3.02
N LEU A 207 -13.87 21.46 -4.30
CA LEU A 207 -13.10 22.53 -4.92
C LEU A 207 -13.93 23.77 -5.21
N GLU A 208 -13.38 24.94 -4.87
CA GLU A 208 -13.84 26.26 -5.29
C GLU A 208 -12.87 26.83 -6.32
N PRO A 209 -13.34 27.25 -7.51
CA PRO A 209 -12.51 27.93 -8.49
C PRO A 209 -12.15 29.33 -8.01
N LEU A 210 -10.87 29.70 -8.12
CA LEU A 210 -10.41 31.03 -7.77
C LEU A 210 -10.05 31.84 -9.01
N GLU A 211 -9.09 31.33 -9.83
CA GLU A 211 -8.57 32.10 -10.96
C GLU A 211 -8.16 31.20 -12.12
N GLY A 212 -8.48 31.60 -13.34
CA GLY A 212 -7.95 31.04 -14.58
C GLY A 212 -7.16 32.10 -15.33
N GLU A 213 -6.00 31.73 -15.87
CA GLU A 213 -5.13 32.69 -16.57
C GLU A 213 -4.42 32.07 -17.77
N VAL A 214 -4.27 32.83 -18.83
CA VAL A 214 -3.40 32.50 -19.96
C VAL A 214 -2.00 33.01 -19.68
N VAL A 215 -1.01 32.08 -19.71
CA VAL A 215 0.39 32.38 -19.44
C VAL A 215 1.20 32.32 -20.74
N GLY A 216 1.40 33.45 -21.35
CA GLY A 216 1.99 33.52 -22.68
C GLY A 216 1.11 32.90 -23.76
N GLU A 217 1.70 32.44 -24.85
CA GLU A 217 0.92 31.91 -26.01
C GLU A 217 0.50 30.46 -25.84
N GLU A 218 1.33 29.61 -25.20
CA GLU A 218 1.20 28.16 -25.23
C GLU A 218 0.68 27.57 -23.91
N SER A 219 0.51 28.38 -22.86
CA SER A 219 0.26 27.91 -21.52
C SER A 219 -0.99 28.54 -20.89
N VAL A 220 -1.64 27.75 -20.04
CA VAL A 220 -2.75 28.15 -19.18
C VAL A 220 -2.44 27.76 -17.74
N CYS A 221 -3.02 28.50 -16.79
CA CYS A 221 -2.92 28.20 -15.36
C CYS A 221 -4.28 28.29 -14.71
N LEU A 222 -4.60 27.34 -13.84
CA LEU A 222 -5.83 27.30 -13.04
C LEU A 222 -5.47 27.23 -11.57
N LEU A 223 -6.04 28.09 -10.77
CA LEU A 223 -6.00 28.06 -9.32
C LEU A 223 -7.37 27.68 -8.76
N VAL A 224 -7.39 26.64 -7.96
CA VAL A 224 -8.56 26.22 -7.17
C VAL A 224 -8.20 26.15 -5.68
N ARG A 225 -9.21 26.10 -4.82
CA ARG A 225 -9.04 25.96 -3.38
C ARG A 225 -9.98 24.88 -2.86
N THR A 226 -9.53 24.08 -1.91
CA THR A 226 -10.44 23.21 -1.14
C THR A 226 -11.31 24.03 -0.21
N CYS A 227 -12.61 23.74 -0.16
CA CYS A 227 -13.60 24.65 0.44
C CYS A 227 -13.51 24.74 1.97
N GLN A 228 -12.96 23.73 2.68
CA GLN A 228 -12.83 23.75 4.14
C GLN A 228 -11.35 23.78 4.56
N SER A 229 -10.51 22.88 4.03
CA SER A 229 -9.10 22.80 4.41
C SER A 229 -8.25 23.95 3.85
N ASN A 230 -8.81 24.78 2.95
CA ASN A 230 -8.19 25.96 2.34
C ASN A 230 -6.85 25.68 1.65
N ILE A 231 -6.66 24.48 1.13
CA ILE A 231 -5.47 24.14 0.35
C ILE A 231 -5.65 24.75 -1.04
N HIS A 232 -4.77 25.67 -1.41
CA HIS A 232 -4.68 26.18 -2.77
C HIS A 232 -3.97 25.14 -3.64
N VAL A 233 -4.53 24.83 -4.79
CA VAL A 233 -3.95 23.93 -5.80
C VAL A 233 -3.81 24.72 -7.10
N ALA A 234 -2.59 24.96 -7.52
CA ALA A 234 -2.23 25.60 -8.77
C ALA A 234 -1.79 24.56 -9.79
N GLN A 235 -2.44 24.55 -10.93
CA GLN A 235 -2.02 23.76 -12.08
C GLN A 235 -1.70 24.70 -13.25
N ALA A 236 -0.52 24.51 -13.85
CA ALA A 236 -0.19 25.16 -15.12
C ALA A 236 0.04 24.09 -16.19
N ALA A 237 -0.45 24.30 -17.39
CA ALA A 237 -0.27 23.38 -18.50
C ALA A 237 0.20 24.14 -19.76
N ARG A 238 1.22 23.58 -20.43
CA ARG A 238 1.73 24.03 -21.71
C ARG A 238 1.41 22.99 -22.78
N THR A 239 0.82 23.42 -23.91
CA THR A 239 0.51 22.53 -25.03
C THR A 239 1.18 23.05 -26.28
N ARG A 240 2.00 22.20 -26.92
CA ARG A 240 2.66 22.44 -28.21
C ARG A 240 2.18 21.47 -29.26
N ALA A 241 2.06 21.94 -30.48
CA ALA A 241 1.68 21.15 -31.64
C ALA A 241 2.85 21.06 -32.63
N PHE A 242 3.08 19.85 -33.12
CA PHE A 242 4.09 19.58 -34.15
C PHE A 242 3.41 18.85 -35.31
N LEU A 243 3.75 19.23 -36.53
CA LEU A 243 3.35 18.49 -37.72
C LEU A 243 4.60 17.96 -38.38
N ASP A 244 4.65 16.65 -38.57
CA ASP A 244 5.81 15.95 -39.14
C ASP A 244 7.14 16.35 -38.48
N GLY A 245 7.10 16.50 -37.17
CA GLY A 245 8.24 16.89 -36.34
C GLY A 245 8.55 18.39 -36.27
N GLN A 246 7.86 19.23 -37.01
CA GLN A 246 8.04 20.68 -37.04
C GLN A 246 7.10 21.36 -36.04
N LEU A 247 7.64 22.19 -35.12
CA LEU A 247 6.84 23.01 -34.20
C LEU A 247 5.95 23.98 -35.00
N LEU A 248 4.68 24.01 -34.64
CA LEU A 248 3.70 24.88 -35.29
C LEU A 248 3.42 26.12 -34.42
N ALA A 249 3.56 27.30 -35.04
CA ALA A 249 3.00 28.53 -34.50
C ALA A 249 1.55 28.68 -35.02
N VAL A 250 0.56 28.34 -34.19
CA VAL A 250 -0.85 28.33 -34.56
C VAL A 250 -1.62 29.29 -33.66
N PRO A 251 -2.51 30.12 -34.24
CA PRO A 251 -3.42 30.97 -33.46
C PRO A 251 -4.26 30.13 -32.49
N ARG A 252 -4.46 30.65 -31.28
CA ARG A 252 -5.17 29.93 -30.20
C ARG A 252 -6.38 30.73 -29.76
N ARG A 253 -7.52 30.07 -29.68
CA ARG A 253 -8.73 30.62 -29.09
C ARG A 253 -8.78 30.19 -27.62
N VAL A 254 -8.79 31.15 -26.73
CA VAL A 254 -8.95 30.92 -25.30
C VAL A 254 -10.41 30.55 -25.00
N ILE A 255 -10.59 29.58 -24.10
CA ILE A 255 -11.88 29.20 -23.52
C ILE A 255 -11.71 29.32 -22.02
N GLU A 256 -12.47 30.17 -21.41
CA GLU A 256 -12.43 30.44 -19.98
C GLU A 256 -13.88 30.41 -19.43
N GLU A 257 -14.05 29.57 -18.40
CA GLU A 257 -15.28 29.41 -17.63
C GLU A 257 -14.91 29.28 -16.15
N PRO A 258 -15.81 29.48 -15.21
CA PRO A 258 -15.51 29.25 -13.80
C PRO A 258 -15.00 27.81 -13.56
N GLY A 259 -13.77 27.69 -13.07
CA GLY A 259 -13.11 26.40 -12.83
C GLY A 259 -12.59 25.69 -14.08
N TYR A 260 -12.60 26.34 -15.24
CA TYR A 260 -12.12 25.75 -16.49
C TYR A 260 -11.33 26.76 -17.32
N ILE A 261 -10.14 26.38 -17.76
CA ILE A 261 -9.37 27.17 -18.71
C ILE A 261 -8.71 26.28 -19.75
N GLY A 262 -8.79 26.70 -21.02
CA GLY A 262 -8.22 25.94 -22.12
C GLY A 262 -7.94 26.80 -23.36
N GLN A 263 -7.29 26.18 -24.31
CA GLN A 263 -7.00 26.74 -25.62
C GLN A 263 -7.44 25.78 -26.73
N GLU A 264 -7.96 26.38 -27.81
CA GLU A 264 -8.36 25.65 -29.01
C GLU A 264 -7.49 26.05 -30.18
N LEU A 265 -6.99 25.05 -30.93
CA LEU A 265 -6.11 25.21 -32.07
C LEU A 265 -6.78 24.55 -33.30
N LYS A 266 -6.63 25.15 -34.49
CA LYS A 266 -7.04 24.54 -35.76
C LYS A 266 -5.83 24.31 -36.63
N ILE A 267 -5.62 23.08 -37.09
CA ILE A 267 -4.42 22.61 -37.79
C ILE A 267 -4.86 21.81 -39.01
N ASN A 268 -4.32 22.11 -40.16
CA ASN A 268 -4.57 21.32 -41.37
C ASN A 268 -3.55 20.17 -41.46
N VAL A 269 -4.06 18.94 -41.48
CA VAL A 269 -3.27 17.72 -41.61
C VAL A 269 -3.52 17.14 -43.00
N LYS A 270 -2.45 16.81 -43.70
CA LYS A 270 -2.52 16.11 -45.00
C LYS A 270 -2.43 14.61 -44.82
N GLN A 271 -2.93 13.85 -45.75
CA GLN A 271 -2.77 12.39 -45.79
C GLN A 271 -1.31 11.97 -45.61
N GLY A 272 -1.08 11.01 -44.71
CA GLY A 272 0.25 10.52 -44.31
C GLY A 272 0.93 11.42 -43.28
N GLY A 273 0.42 12.62 -42.99
CA GLY A 273 1.00 13.52 -41.98
C GLY A 273 0.64 13.10 -40.57
N THR A 274 1.54 13.36 -39.63
CA THR A 274 1.37 13.07 -38.19
C THR A 274 1.38 14.36 -37.37
N LEU A 275 0.25 14.62 -36.72
CA LEU A 275 0.10 15.71 -35.78
C LEU A 275 0.45 15.20 -34.37
N VAL A 276 1.49 15.76 -33.77
CA VAL A 276 1.90 15.47 -32.39
C VAL A 276 1.53 16.62 -31.47
N LEU A 277 0.86 16.32 -30.38
CA LEU A 277 0.47 17.26 -29.33
C LEU A 277 1.24 16.91 -28.05
N GLU A 278 2.14 17.76 -27.62
CA GLU A 278 2.82 17.65 -26.33
C GLU A 278 2.11 18.51 -25.30
N LYS A 279 1.61 17.91 -24.24
CA LYS A 279 1.05 18.61 -23.09
C LYS A 279 1.87 18.28 -21.84
N LEU A 280 2.47 19.31 -21.24
CA LEU A 280 3.13 19.23 -19.94
C LEU A 280 2.27 19.94 -18.92
N ALA A 281 2.11 19.36 -17.75
CA ALA A 281 1.37 19.92 -16.63
C ALA A 281 2.23 19.97 -15.37
N SER A 282 2.07 21.01 -14.59
CA SER A 282 2.70 21.14 -13.26
C SER A 282 1.65 21.32 -12.19
N PHE A 283 1.97 20.82 -10.99
CA PHE A 283 1.11 20.81 -9.82
C PHE A 283 1.85 21.39 -8.63
N TYR A 284 1.30 22.41 -8.01
CA TYR A 284 1.80 22.99 -6.78
C TYR A 284 0.66 23.30 -5.83
N THR A 285 0.95 23.23 -4.55
CA THR A 285 -0.01 23.55 -3.50
C THR A 285 0.53 24.60 -2.54
N SER A 286 -0.37 25.21 -1.76
CA SER A 286 0.01 26.10 -0.66
C SER A 286 0.73 25.34 0.50
N ARG A 287 0.78 24.01 0.46
CA ARG A 287 1.47 23.17 1.46
C ARG A 287 2.90 22.82 1.04
N ASP A 288 3.30 23.15 -0.19
CA ASP A 288 4.65 22.83 -0.67
C ASP A 288 5.71 23.66 0.05
N GLN A 289 6.83 23.00 0.30
CA GLN A 289 7.94 23.62 1.00
C GLN A 289 8.87 24.38 0.04
N ALA A 290 9.59 25.37 0.57
CA ALA A 290 10.57 26.16 -0.15
C ALA A 290 10.01 26.90 -1.38
N ILE A 291 8.75 27.28 -1.34
CA ILE A 291 8.09 28.10 -2.34
C ILE A 291 7.59 29.43 -1.74
N SER A 292 7.48 30.46 -2.56
CA SER A 292 6.86 31.72 -2.13
C SER A 292 5.33 31.69 -2.34
N GLU A 293 4.88 31.10 -3.45
CA GLU A 293 3.48 31.04 -3.83
C GLU A 293 3.29 29.95 -4.91
N CYS A 294 2.20 29.17 -4.83
CA CYS A 294 2.00 27.97 -5.65
C CYS A 294 1.78 28.28 -7.14
N VAL A 295 1.05 29.35 -7.50
CA VAL A 295 0.80 29.73 -8.92
C VAL A 295 2.10 30.14 -9.59
N LEU A 296 2.91 30.93 -8.88
CA LEU A 296 4.21 31.37 -9.39
C LEU A 296 5.13 30.17 -9.68
N GLU A 297 5.17 29.20 -8.78
CA GLU A 297 6.03 28.03 -8.97
C GLU A 297 5.47 27.08 -10.06
N ALA A 298 4.16 26.91 -10.15
CA ALA A 298 3.55 26.13 -11.24
C ALA A 298 3.91 26.72 -12.62
N ARG A 299 3.83 28.04 -12.77
CA ARG A 299 4.23 28.74 -14.01
C ARG A 299 5.72 28.60 -14.29
N LYS A 300 6.58 28.78 -13.29
CA LYS A 300 8.03 28.63 -13.44
C LYS A 300 8.42 27.20 -13.85
N ALA A 301 7.78 26.19 -13.26
CA ALA A 301 8.05 24.80 -13.57
C ALA A 301 7.73 24.51 -15.04
N ILE A 302 6.56 24.93 -15.54
CA ILE A 302 6.19 24.74 -16.95
C ILE A 302 7.08 25.54 -17.90
N ALA A 303 7.46 26.75 -17.53
CA ALA A 303 8.36 27.57 -18.36
C ALA A 303 9.76 26.94 -18.51
N ARG A 304 10.25 26.30 -17.46
CA ARG A 304 11.56 25.62 -17.42
C ARG A 304 11.53 24.21 -18.00
N ALA A 305 10.37 23.55 -17.99
CA ALA A 305 10.24 22.20 -18.50
C ALA A 305 10.66 22.12 -19.98
N GLY A 306 11.47 21.14 -20.30
CA GLY A 306 11.87 20.81 -21.66
C GLY A 306 10.70 20.30 -22.51
N ARG A 307 11.01 19.54 -23.54
CA ARG A 307 10.04 18.76 -24.31
C ARG A 307 9.70 17.46 -23.58
N PHE A 308 8.68 16.74 -24.05
CA PHE A 308 8.30 15.43 -23.54
C PHE A 308 9.52 14.49 -23.37
N ASP A 309 10.34 14.34 -24.41
CA ASP A 309 11.48 13.43 -24.39
C ASP A 309 12.57 13.81 -23.36
N ALA A 310 12.73 15.11 -23.04
CA ALA A 310 13.65 15.56 -22.02
C ALA A 310 13.14 15.17 -20.61
N VAL A 311 11.84 15.39 -20.34
CA VAL A 311 11.20 14.98 -19.08
C VAL A 311 11.24 13.45 -18.94
N MET A 312 11.02 12.75 -20.04
CA MET A 312 11.09 11.29 -20.10
C MET A 312 12.50 10.79 -19.77
N ALA A 313 13.55 11.40 -20.29
CA ALA A 313 14.93 10.94 -20.04
C ALA A 313 15.29 10.96 -18.55
N ASP A 314 14.95 12.05 -17.84
CA ASP A 314 15.16 12.16 -16.40
C ASP A 314 14.28 11.19 -15.61
N HIS A 315 13.03 11.01 -16.02
CA HIS A 315 12.09 10.07 -15.45
C HIS A 315 12.58 8.61 -15.56
N LEU A 316 13.09 8.21 -16.72
CA LEU A 316 13.65 6.86 -16.94
C LEU A 316 14.85 6.59 -16.03
N LEU A 317 15.70 7.61 -15.83
CA LEU A 317 16.84 7.48 -14.91
C LEU A 317 16.37 7.26 -13.46
N ALA A 318 15.37 8.03 -13.01
CA ALA A 318 14.82 7.88 -11.68
C ALA A 318 14.19 6.49 -11.45
N TRP A 319 13.38 5.99 -12.40
CA TRP A 319 12.82 4.64 -12.31
C TRP A 319 13.89 3.55 -12.31
N ARG A 320 14.96 3.72 -13.08
CA ARG A 320 16.09 2.77 -13.07
C ARG A 320 16.70 2.66 -11.67
N HIS A 321 16.89 3.78 -10.97
CA HIS A 321 17.38 3.78 -9.59
C HIS A 321 16.41 3.11 -8.63
N LEU A 322 15.12 3.36 -8.76
CA LEU A 322 14.11 2.72 -7.92
C LEU A 322 14.09 1.21 -8.13
N TRP A 323 14.08 0.75 -9.38
CA TRP A 323 14.11 -0.68 -9.69
C TRP A 323 15.39 -1.36 -9.22
N HIS A 324 16.55 -0.69 -9.32
CA HIS A 324 17.80 -1.24 -8.80
C HIS A 324 17.72 -1.58 -7.31
N SER A 325 17.05 -0.75 -6.52
CA SER A 325 16.94 -0.92 -5.07
C SER A 325 15.74 -1.79 -4.66
N PHE A 326 14.69 -1.86 -5.48
CA PHE A 326 13.40 -2.42 -5.04
C PHE A 326 13.02 -3.73 -5.73
N ASP A 327 13.57 -4.02 -6.92
CA ASP A 327 13.20 -5.21 -7.71
C ASP A 327 13.53 -6.52 -6.96
N VAL A 328 12.61 -7.47 -7.07
CA VAL A 328 12.79 -8.86 -6.66
C VAL A 328 12.77 -9.71 -7.91
N GLN A 329 13.94 -10.14 -8.35
CA GLN A 329 14.09 -10.90 -9.59
C GLN A 329 13.86 -12.37 -9.31
N ILE A 330 12.78 -12.90 -9.85
CA ILE A 330 12.44 -14.33 -9.77
C ILE A 330 12.67 -14.97 -11.11
N ARG A 331 13.47 -16.05 -11.11
CA ARG A 331 13.58 -16.96 -12.25
C ARG A 331 12.71 -18.19 -11.98
N PRO A 332 11.61 -18.40 -12.74
CA PRO A 332 10.80 -19.60 -12.60
C PRO A 332 11.59 -20.87 -12.98
N ALA A 333 11.32 -21.97 -12.29
CA ALA A 333 11.90 -23.27 -12.60
C ALA A 333 11.31 -23.88 -13.89
N ASP A 334 10.05 -23.57 -14.18
CA ASP A 334 9.36 -23.97 -15.40
C ASP A 334 8.93 -22.74 -16.20
N PRO A 335 9.46 -22.54 -17.42
CA PRO A 335 9.05 -21.47 -18.32
C PRO A 335 7.57 -21.55 -18.76
N GLY A 336 6.94 -22.73 -18.60
CA GLY A 336 5.52 -22.97 -18.93
C GLY A 336 4.55 -22.66 -17.79
N PHE A 337 5.02 -22.08 -16.69
CA PHE A 337 4.15 -21.67 -15.58
C PHE A 337 3.13 -20.64 -16.06
N LYS A 338 1.83 -20.95 -15.92
CA LYS A 338 0.73 -20.17 -16.54
C LYS A 338 0.62 -18.75 -15.96
N LEU A 339 1.07 -18.52 -14.73
CA LEU A 339 1.00 -17.23 -14.07
C LEU A 339 2.31 -16.46 -14.30
N ASN A 340 2.21 -15.25 -14.83
CA ASN A 340 3.37 -14.37 -14.98
C ASN A 340 3.73 -13.70 -13.64
N VAL A 341 4.27 -14.50 -12.72
CA VAL A 341 4.64 -14.05 -11.36
C VAL A 341 5.59 -12.85 -11.38
N PRO A 342 6.67 -12.83 -12.23
CA PRO A 342 7.54 -11.67 -12.28
C PRO A 342 6.84 -10.37 -12.67
N MET A 343 5.91 -10.40 -13.62
CA MET A 343 5.15 -9.20 -14.04
C MET A 343 4.21 -8.74 -12.94
N LEU A 344 3.48 -9.64 -12.31
CA LEU A 344 2.53 -9.31 -11.25
C LEU A 344 3.22 -8.75 -10.00
N LEU A 345 4.35 -9.34 -9.57
CA LEU A 345 5.15 -8.77 -8.49
C LEU A 345 5.68 -7.38 -8.81
N ARG A 346 6.11 -7.14 -10.06
CA ARG A 346 6.54 -5.82 -10.49
C ARG A 346 5.38 -4.83 -10.57
N LEU A 347 4.19 -5.28 -10.92
CA LEU A 347 2.98 -4.45 -10.84
C LEU A 347 2.72 -4.01 -9.38
N ASP A 348 2.80 -4.94 -8.43
CA ASP A 348 2.64 -4.65 -7.01
C ASP A 348 3.71 -3.66 -6.52
N MET A 349 4.99 -3.92 -6.83
CA MET A 349 6.09 -3.01 -6.49
C MET A 349 5.96 -1.64 -7.16
N PHE A 350 5.49 -1.60 -8.41
CA PHE A 350 5.25 -0.36 -9.15
C PHE A 350 4.19 0.50 -8.45
N HIS A 351 3.07 -0.10 -8.06
CA HIS A 351 2.02 0.62 -7.34
C HIS A 351 2.48 1.12 -5.96
N LEU A 352 3.31 0.37 -5.26
CA LEU A 352 3.93 0.83 -4.00
C LEU A 352 4.85 2.03 -4.23
N LEU A 353 5.76 1.95 -5.21
CA LEU A 353 6.73 3.01 -5.51
C LEU A 353 6.10 4.28 -6.05
N GLN A 354 4.97 4.20 -6.74
CA GLN A 354 4.24 5.40 -7.16
C GLN A 354 3.37 5.99 -6.05
N ALA A 355 2.95 5.19 -5.06
CA ALA A 355 2.23 5.70 -3.90
C ALA A 355 3.18 6.41 -2.93
N VAL A 356 4.35 5.81 -2.67
CA VAL A 356 5.40 6.39 -1.83
C VAL A 356 6.78 6.18 -2.46
N SER A 357 7.51 7.26 -2.61
CA SER A 357 8.80 7.31 -3.28
C SER A 357 9.73 8.30 -2.57
N PRO A 358 10.95 8.55 -3.03
CA PRO A 358 11.77 9.63 -2.51
C PRO A 358 11.09 11.00 -2.51
N ASN A 359 10.14 11.24 -3.43
CA ASN A 359 9.34 12.47 -3.46
C ASN A 359 8.35 12.60 -2.28
N SER A 360 8.09 11.52 -1.58
CA SER A 360 7.24 11.52 -0.37
C SER A 360 7.97 11.92 0.90
N ILE A 361 9.31 11.89 0.88
CA ILE A 361 10.13 12.26 2.03
C ILE A 361 9.94 13.74 2.34
N GLY A 362 9.52 14.03 3.55
CA GLY A 362 9.22 15.41 3.97
C GLY A 362 7.76 15.82 3.78
N LEU A 363 6.95 15.03 3.10
CA LEU A 363 5.50 15.21 3.10
C LEU A 363 4.90 14.69 4.40
N ASP A 364 3.79 15.31 4.85
CA ASP A 364 3.04 14.82 6.00
C ASP A 364 1.93 13.87 5.56
N ILE A 365 2.33 12.65 5.20
CA ILE A 365 1.44 11.62 4.66
C ILE A 365 1.67 10.26 5.30
N GLY A 366 0.62 9.45 5.40
CA GLY A 366 0.67 7.99 5.53
C GLY A 366 0.40 7.33 4.18
N VAL A 367 0.21 6.01 4.17
CA VAL A 367 -0.12 5.28 2.95
C VAL A 367 -1.60 4.93 2.93
N PRO A 368 -2.38 5.47 1.97
CA PRO A 368 -3.80 5.12 1.87
C PRO A 368 -3.97 3.66 1.44
N ALA A 369 -4.94 2.97 2.05
CA ALA A 369 -5.17 1.54 1.79
C ALA A 369 -5.45 1.23 0.30
N ARG A 370 -6.03 2.21 -0.44
CA ARG A 370 -6.49 2.05 -1.83
C ARG A 370 -5.64 2.81 -2.85
N GLY A 371 -4.44 3.25 -2.48
CA GLY A 371 -3.60 4.12 -3.31
C GLY A 371 -4.16 5.53 -3.44
N TRP A 372 -3.35 6.46 -3.98
CA TRP A 372 -3.77 7.87 -4.09
C TRP A 372 -4.91 8.09 -5.06
N THR A 373 -5.16 7.21 -6.01
CA THR A 373 -6.26 7.34 -6.98
C THR A 373 -7.51 6.55 -6.61
N GLY A 374 -7.51 5.93 -5.42
CA GLY A 374 -8.63 5.16 -4.91
C GLY A 374 -9.47 5.97 -3.93
N GLU A 375 -10.76 6.15 -4.25
CA GLU A 375 -11.72 6.83 -3.37
C GLU A 375 -12.41 5.90 -2.38
N ALA A 376 -12.24 4.58 -2.51
CA ALA A 376 -12.70 3.66 -1.47
C ALA A 376 -11.99 3.98 -0.15
N TYR A 377 -12.74 3.93 0.95
CA TYR A 377 -12.30 4.39 2.27
C TYR A 377 -11.82 5.86 2.28
N GLN A 378 -12.32 6.68 1.35
CA GLN A 378 -12.05 8.12 1.27
C GLN A 378 -10.56 8.50 1.21
N GLY A 379 -9.71 7.56 0.81
CA GLY A 379 -8.26 7.73 0.76
C GLY A 379 -7.56 7.70 2.12
N HIS A 380 -8.23 7.17 3.17
CA HIS A 380 -7.69 7.14 4.53
C HIS A 380 -6.56 6.11 4.71
N VAL A 381 -5.80 6.34 5.78
CA VAL A 381 -4.68 5.52 6.24
C VAL A 381 -5.16 4.59 7.35
N PHE A 382 -4.92 3.29 7.16
CA PHE A 382 -5.31 2.22 8.07
C PHE A 382 -4.11 1.52 8.68
N TRP A 383 -4.33 0.34 9.22
CA TRP A 383 -3.29 -0.56 9.69
C TRP A 383 -2.53 -1.28 8.56
N ASP A 384 -2.91 -1.07 7.31
CA ASP A 384 -2.28 -1.61 6.10
C ASP A 384 -0.78 -1.32 6.03
N GLU A 385 -0.34 -0.23 6.67
CA GLU A 385 1.07 0.09 6.88
C GLU A 385 1.86 -1.06 7.54
N LEU A 386 1.18 -1.94 8.31
CA LEU A 386 1.77 -3.14 8.90
C LEU A 386 2.28 -4.13 7.83
N PHE A 387 1.62 -4.18 6.68
CA PHE A 387 2.01 -5.01 5.54
C PHE A 387 2.98 -4.29 4.59
N ILE A 388 2.89 -2.95 4.54
CA ILE A 388 3.64 -2.13 3.59
C ILE A 388 5.08 -1.88 4.08
N PHE A 389 5.27 -1.53 5.34
CA PHE A 389 6.56 -1.11 5.87
C PHE A 389 7.65 -2.20 5.81
N PRO A 390 7.38 -3.50 5.97
CA PRO A 390 8.41 -4.52 5.80
C PRO A 390 9.12 -4.47 4.45
N CYS A 391 8.40 -4.12 3.37
CA CYS A 391 9.00 -3.96 2.04
C CYS A 391 9.98 -2.78 1.99
N PHE A 392 9.64 -1.66 2.61
CA PHE A 392 10.44 -0.44 2.60
C PHE A 392 11.57 -0.47 3.63
N ASN A 393 11.38 -1.10 4.79
CA ASN A 393 12.40 -1.20 5.82
C ASN A 393 13.71 -1.78 5.29
N TYR A 394 13.62 -2.83 4.47
CA TYR A 394 14.77 -3.50 3.90
C TYR A 394 15.28 -2.91 2.58
N ARG A 395 14.63 -1.87 2.03
CA ARG A 395 15.03 -1.30 0.73
C ARG A 395 15.23 0.20 0.77
N MET A 396 14.28 0.91 1.34
CA MET A 396 14.23 2.39 1.38
C MET A 396 13.74 2.87 2.76
N PRO A 397 14.51 2.58 3.84
CA PRO A 397 14.08 2.86 5.21
C PRO A 397 13.82 4.35 5.47
N GLU A 398 14.43 5.26 4.70
CA GLU A 398 14.17 6.69 4.75
C GLU A 398 12.71 7.05 4.43
N ILE A 399 12.04 6.26 3.57
CA ILE A 399 10.60 6.39 3.31
C ILE A 399 9.81 5.95 4.53
N THR A 400 10.12 4.79 5.11
CA THR A 400 9.45 4.32 6.35
C THR A 400 9.58 5.35 7.47
N ARG A 401 10.78 5.93 7.65
CA ARG A 401 11.00 6.98 8.65
C ARG A 401 10.06 8.17 8.44
N SER A 402 9.92 8.62 7.21
CA SER A 402 9.01 9.73 6.87
C SER A 402 7.54 9.37 7.14
N LEU A 403 7.11 8.17 6.79
CA LEU A 403 5.75 7.69 7.03
C LEU A 403 5.45 7.52 8.53
N LEU A 404 6.40 7.06 9.34
CA LEU A 404 6.26 6.99 10.79
C LEU A 404 6.08 8.39 11.43
N MET A 405 6.68 9.43 10.82
CA MET A 405 6.46 10.81 11.26
C MET A 405 5.02 11.28 11.09
N TYR A 406 4.26 10.75 10.12
CA TYR A 406 2.83 11.01 10.01
C TYR A 406 2.10 10.61 11.30
N ARG A 407 2.38 9.42 11.85
CA ARG A 407 1.79 8.94 13.10
C ARG A 407 2.26 9.76 14.30
N TYR A 408 3.54 10.11 14.35
CA TYR A 408 4.08 10.93 15.44
C TYR A 408 3.44 12.32 15.51
N ARG A 409 3.26 12.99 14.38
CA ARG A 409 2.63 14.31 14.33
C ARG A 409 1.17 14.30 14.81
N ARG A 410 0.50 13.15 14.77
CA ARG A 410 -0.89 12.95 15.23
C ARG A 410 -1.00 12.38 16.65
N LEU A 411 0.13 12.31 17.37
CA LEU A 411 0.19 11.80 18.73
C LEU A 411 -0.65 12.65 19.69
N GLY A 412 -0.68 13.98 19.50
CA GLY A 412 -1.53 14.88 20.28
C GLY A 412 -3.02 14.55 20.18
N GLU A 413 -3.50 14.28 18.97
CA GLU A 413 -4.90 13.90 18.75
C GLU A 413 -5.20 12.50 19.30
N ALA A 414 -4.28 11.55 19.16
CA ALA A 414 -4.41 10.22 19.76
C ALA A 414 -4.49 10.26 21.30
N ARG A 415 -3.78 11.19 21.95
CA ARG A 415 -3.90 11.46 23.40
C ARG A 415 -5.27 12.04 23.77
N ALA A 416 -5.74 13.01 22.98
CA ALA A 416 -7.05 13.61 23.16
C ALA A 416 -8.17 12.58 23.04
N ALA A 417 -8.07 11.70 22.03
CA ALA A 417 -9.01 10.61 21.80
C ALA A 417 -9.02 9.60 22.98
N ALA A 418 -7.84 9.23 23.50
CA ALA A 418 -7.75 8.36 24.68
C ALA A 418 -8.42 9.00 25.90
N LEU A 419 -8.13 10.27 26.17
CA LEU A 419 -8.71 11.01 27.28
C LEU A 419 -10.24 11.12 27.17
N ALA A 420 -10.76 11.43 25.98
CA ALA A 420 -12.19 11.51 25.71
C ALA A 420 -12.90 10.16 25.94
N ALA A 421 -12.20 9.05 25.69
CA ALA A 421 -12.68 7.69 25.98
C ALA A 421 -12.48 7.25 27.43
N GLY A 422 -11.89 8.10 28.31
CA GLY A 422 -11.63 7.80 29.71
C GLY A 422 -10.34 6.99 29.96
N TYR A 423 -9.42 7.00 29.01
CA TYR A 423 -8.15 6.28 29.06
C TYR A 423 -6.94 7.24 29.12
N LYS A 424 -5.76 6.71 29.38
CA LYS A 424 -4.47 7.42 29.31
C LYS A 424 -3.74 7.03 28.04
N GLY A 425 -2.66 7.76 27.73
CA GLY A 425 -1.77 7.46 26.62
C GLY A 425 -2.35 7.82 25.26
N ALA A 426 -1.94 7.13 24.21
CA ALA A 426 -2.33 7.41 22.83
C ALA A 426 -3.22 6.31 22.24
N MET A 427 -4.43 6.69 21.82
CA MET A 427 -5.41 5.84 21.16
C MET A 427 -5.57 6.32 19.71
N PHE A 428 -4.86 5.68 18.79
CA PHE A 428 -4.94 6.01 17.37
C PHE A 428 -6.25 5.54 16.74
N PRO A 429 -6.79 6.29 15.76
CA PRO A 429 -8.04 5.96 15.08
C PRO A 429 -7.89 4.74 14.18
N TRP A 430 -9.01 4.08 13.88
CA TRP A 430 -9.07 3.05 12.85
C TRP A 430 -8.82 3.63 11.46
N GLN A 431 -9.51 4.70 11.12
CA GLN A 431 -9.34 5.46 9.87
C GLN A 431 -8.71 6.81 10.19
N SER A 432 -7.58 7.11 9.57
CA SER A 432 -6.84 8.35 9.81
C SER A 432 -6.73 9.18 8.54
N GLY A 433 -7.14 10.41 8.63
CA GLY A 433 -7.04 11.41 7.56
C GLY A 433 -5.94 12.45 7.81
N SER A 434 -6.27 13.73 7.63
CA SER A 434 -5.31 14.83 7.72
C SER A 434 -4.81 15.11 9.13
N ASP A 435 -5.67 15.04 10.15
CA ASP A 435 -5.40 15.50 11.52
C ASP A 435 -5.27 14.37 12.55
N GLY A 436 -5.68 13.14 12.21
CA GLY A 436 -5.59 11.98 13.07
C GLY A 436 -6.81 11.75 13.96
N GLN A 437 -7.92 12.43 13.68
CA GLN A 437 -9.22 12.10 14.26
C GLN A 437 -9.72 10.74 13.73
N GLU A 438 -10.73 10.18 14.41
CA GLU A 438 -11.40 8.97 13.93
C GLU A 438 -12.36 9.32 12.78
N GLU A 439 -12.05 8.83 11.60
CA GLU A 439 -12.83 9.10 10.38
C GLU A 439 -13.78 7.95 10.01
N THR A 440 -13.91 6.93 10.85
CA THR A 440 -14.88 5.84 10.61
C THR A 440 -16.30 6.38 10.57
N GLU A 441 -17.00 6.08 9.49
CA GLU A 441 -18.40 6.43 9.31
C GLU A 441 -19.26 5.85 10.43
N ALA A 442 -20.18 6.64 10.97
CA ALA A 442 -21.08 6.15 12.01
C ALA A 442 -22.10 5.10 11.51
N LEU A 443 -22.38 5.13 10.21
CA LEU A 443 -23.36 4.28 9.54
C LEU A 443 -22.84 3.85 8.17
N ASN A 444 -22.97 2.57 7.87
CA ASN A 444 -22.73 2.00 6.55
C ASN A 444 -24.04 1.62 5.86
N LEU A 445 -24.12 1.88 4.56
CA LEU A 445 -25.22 1.41 3.74
C LEU A 445 -24.95 -0.04 3.30
N ASN A 446 -25.82 -0.99 3.70
CA ASN A 446 -25.80 -2.31 3.09
C ASN A 446 -26.43 -2.25 1.69
N PRO A 447 -25.68 -2.44 0.60
CA PRO A 447 -26.23 -2.33 -0.76
C PRO A 447 -27.18 -3.47 -1.13
N ARG A 448 -27.23 -4.56 -0.35
CA ARG A 448 -28.12 -5.71 -0.58
C ARG A 448 -29.50 -5.50 0.03
N SER A 449 -29.56 -4.90 1.21
CA SER A 449 -30.81 -4.65 1.93
C SER A 449 -31.29 -3.19 1.83
N GLU A 450 -30.43 -2.30 1.29
CA GLU A 450 -30.62 -0.84 1.26
C GLU A 450 -30.85 -0.22 2.65
N ARG A 451 -30.43 -0.92 3.70
CA ARG A 451 -30.51 -0.42 5.09
C ARG A 451 -29.21 0.21 5.54
N TRP A 452 -29.33 1.28 6.33
CA TRP A 452 -28.22 1.86 7.05
C TRP A 452 -27.99 1.08 8.35
N VAL A 453 -26.79 0.55 8.51
CA VAL A 453 -26.36 -0.22 9.69
C VAL A 453 -25.27 0.52 10.44
N PRO A 454 -25.20 0.44 11.78
CA PRO A 454 -24.12 1.06 12.53
C PRO A 454 -22.76 0.45 12.15
N ASP A 455 -21.75 1.30 11.94
CA ASP A 455 -20.35 0.89 11.88
C ASP A 455 -19.72 0.98 13.28
N ARG A 456 -19.10 -0.09 13.71
CA ARG A 456 -18.41 -0.21 15.00
C ARG A 456 -16.90 -0.30 14.88
N SER A 457 -16.37 -0.16 13.67
CA SER A 457 -14.93 -0.32 13.37
C SER A 457 -14.05 0.66 14.16
N TYR A 458 -14.59 1.78 14.64
CA TYR A 458 -13.90 2.68 15.57
C TYR A 458 -13.45 1.99 16.89
N LEU A 459 -13.95 0.79 17.19
CA LEU A 459 -13.51 -0.02 18.35
C LEU A 459 -12.27 -0.86 18.06
N GLN A 460 -11.72 -0.79 16.85
CA GLN A 460 -10.48 -1.47 16.45
C GLN A 460 -9.24 -0.74 16.99
N ARG A 461 -9.02 -0.85 18.30
CA ARG A 461 -7.94 -0.16 19.02
C ARG A 461 -6.54 -0.70 18.71
N HIS A 462 -6.45 -1.83 18.01
CA HIS A 462 -5.21 -2.51 17.67
C HIS A 462 -4.31 -1.73 16.68
N VAL A 463 -4.80 -0.65 16.06
CA VAL A 463 -3.97 0.24 15.22
C VAL A 463 -2.77 0.78 15.99
N GLY A 464 -2.94 1.14 17.26
CA GLY A 464 -1.82 1.53 18.12
C GLY A 464 -0.73 0.45 18.18
N SER A 465 -1.13 -0.82 18.34
CA SER A 465 -0.17 -1.94 18.35
C SER A 465 0.55 -2.10 17.00
N ALA A 466 -0.16 -1.91 15.88
CA ALA A 466 0.46 -1.94 14.56
C ALA A 466 1.51 -0.82 14.39
N ILE A 467 1.22 0.39 14.87
CA ILE A 467 2.16 1.51 14.86
C ILE A 467 3.40 1.20 15.71
N ALA A 468 3.21 0.70 16.93
CA ALA A 468 4.32 0.32 17.81
C ALA A 468 5.19 -0.80 17.17
N HIS A 469 4.54 -1.78 16.51
CA HIS A 469 5.24 -2.83 15.77
C HIS A 469 6.06 -2.26 14.62
N ASN A 470 5.51 -1.35 13.84
CA ASN A 470 6.19 -0.71 12.72
C ASN A 470 7.41 0.12 13.17
N VAL A 471 7.27 0.89 14.26
CA VAL A 471 8.39 1.64 14.88
C VAL A 471 9.51 0.68 15.30
N TRP A 472 9.13 -0.43 15.96
CA TRP A 472 10.08 -1.40 16.46
C TRP A 472 10.82 -2.12 15.31
N GLN A 473 10.09 -2.58 14.29
CA GLN A 473 10.68 -3.24 13.12
C GLN A 473 11.61 -2.29 12.34
N TYR A 474 11.20 -1.03 12.16
CA TYR A 474 12.08 -0.03 11.56
C TYR A 474 13.38 0.11 12.35
N PHE A 475 13.29 0.26 13.69
CA PHE A 475 14.47 0.36 14.55
C PHE A 475 15.37 -0.87 14.47
N GLN A 476 14.81 -2.07 14.47
CA GLN A 476 15.59 -3.30 14.39
C GLN A 476 16.38 -3.41 13.07
N VAL A 477 15.76 -3.05 11.95
CA VAL A 477 16.41 -3.12 10.62
C VAL A 477 17.45 -2.02 10.45
N THR A 478 17.19 -0.82 10.93
CA THR A 478 18.05 0.36 10.68
C THR A 478 19.04 0.67 11.78
N HIS A 479 18.71 0.32 13.01
CA HIS A 479 19.38 0.80 14.23
C HIS A 479 19.43 2.33 14.33
N ASP A 480 18.39 3.03 13.78
CA ASP A 480 18.25 4.48 13.86
C ASP A 480 17.91 4.92 15.29
N ILE A 481 18.96 5.02 16.10
CA ILE A 481 18.83 5.40 17.52
C ILE A 481 18.34 6.84 17.68
N GLU A 482 18.66 7.72 16.72
CA GLU A 482 18.18 9.10 16.75
C GLU A 482 16.67 9.18 16.58
N PHE A 483 16.12 8.43 15.63
CA PHE A 483 14.67 8.33 15.45
C PHE A 483 14.00 7.73 16.70
N LEU A 484 14.56 6.63 17.22
CA LEU A 484 14.02 6.01 18.43
C LEU A 484 14.00 6.99 19.60
N HIS A 485 15.09 7.69 19.88
CA HIS A 485 15.19 8.63 20.98
C HIS A 485 14.26 9.83 20.80
N SER A 486 14.20 10.40 19.58
CA SER A 486 13.49 11.66 19.35
C SER A 486 11.98 11.48 19.20
N TYR A 487 11.53 10.34 18.62
CA TYR A 487 10.15 10.12 18.19
C TYR A 487 9.60 8.74 18.55
N GLY A 488 10.32 7.67 18.20
CA GLY A 488 9.81 6.30 18.27
C GLY A 488 9.55 5.85 19.72
N ALA A 489 10.39 6.23 20.65
CA ALA A 489 10.21 5.91 22.07
C ALA A 489 8.93 6.53 22.63
N GLU A 490 8.68 7.80 22.35
CA GLU A 490 7.46 8.49 22.80
C GLU A 490 6.20 7.79 22.27
N LEU A 491 6.18 7.41 20.97
CA LEU A 491 5.08 6.64 20.38
C LEU A 491 4.84 5.32 21.11
N ILE A 492 5.88 4.51 21.29
CA ILE A 492 5.74 3.18 21.92
C ILE A 492 5.31 3.30 23.38
N LEU A 493 5.91 4.22 24.16
CA LEU A 493 5.58 4.41 25.57
C LEU A 493 4.15 4.92 25.74
N ASP A 494 3.70 5.83 24.89
CA ASP A 494 2.35 6.40 24.97
C ASP A 494 1.26 5.38 24.57
N ILE A 495 1.53 4.55 23.57
CA ILE A 495 0.66 3.43 23.21
C ILE A 495 0.63 2.39 24.35
N ALA A 496 1.76 2.16 25.05
CA ALA A 496 1.80 1.28 26.22
C ALA A 496 0.97 1.84 27.38
N CYS A 497 1.00 3.17 27.60
CA CYS A 497 0.12 3.83 28.57
C CYS A 497 -1.35 3.57 28.24
N PHE A 498 -1.75 3.63 26.97
CA PHE A 498 -3.12 3.32 26.57
C PHE A 498 -3.49 1.88 26.92
N TRP A 499 -2.68 0.91 26.48
CA TRP A 499 -2.96 -0.50 26.76
C TRP A 499 -2.95 -0.84 28.25
N SER A 500 -2.09 -0.21 29.04
CA SER A 500 -2.11 -0.33 30.49
C SER A 500 -3.40 0.23 31.09
N SER A 501 -3.87 1.37 30.60
CA SER A 501 -5.05 2.05 31.16
C SER A 501 -6.37 1.36 30.85
N ILE A 502 -6.51 0.70 29.68
CA ILE A 502 -7.71 -0.05 29.33
C ILE A 502 -7.77 -1.44 29.98
N ALA A 503 -6.61 -2.01 30.34
CA ALA A 503 -6.53 -3.30 31.01
C ALA A 503 -7.02 -3.21 32.45
N THR A 504 -8.02 -4.02 32.80
CA THR A 504 -8.60 -4.10 34.15
C THR A 504 -8.31 -5.44 34.80
N PHE A 505 -7.95 -5.43 36.07
CA PHE A 505 -7.68 -6.67 36.80
C PHE A 505 -8.98 -7.34 37.25
N ASN A 506 -9.11 -8.63 36.99
CA ASN A 506 -10.22 -9.47 37.43
C ASN A 506 -9.75 -10.37 38.59
N ASP A 507 -10.14 -10.04 39.82
CA ASP A 507 -9.74 -10.76 41.04
C ASP A 507 -10.15 -12.24 41.01
N ALA A 508 -11.30 -12.56 40.39
CA ALA A 508 -11.78 -13.92 40.35
C ALA A 508 -10.93 -14.83 39.42
N ARG A 509 -10.29 -14.24 38.41
CA ARG A 509 -9.39 -14.95 37.48
C ARG A 509 -7.91 -14.79 37.84
N GLY A 510 -7.58 -13.76 38.63
CA GLY A 510 -6.19 -13.39 38.95
C GLY A 510 -5.45 -12.86 37.71
N ARG A 511 -6.16 -12.32 36.68
CA ARG A 511 -5.63 -11.88 35.42
C ARG A 511 -6.22 -10.54 34.98
N TYR A 512 -5.49 -9.84 34.10
CA TYR A 512 -5.98 -8.64 33.44
C TYR A 512 -6.86 -8.97 32.23
N GLU A 513 -7.84 -8.12 31.98
CA GLU A 513 -8.80 -8.24 30.89
C GLU A 513 -8.90 -6.93 30.11
N ILE A 514 -9.11 -7.02 28.79
CA ILE A 514 -9.48 -5.89 27.93
C ILE A 514 -10.91 -6.12 27.43
N ARG A 515 -11.76 -5.13 27.58
CA ARG A 515 -13.19 -5.22 27.25
C ARG A 515 -13.62 -4.11 26.29
N GLY A 516 -14.65 -4.39 25.47
CA GLY A 516 -15.26 -3.40 24.59
C GLY A 516 -14.39 -2.99 23.40
N VAL A 517 -13.66 -3.93 22.82
CA VAL A 517 -12.81 -3.72 21.63
C VAL A 517 -13.26 -4.60 20.47
N MET A 518 -12.84 -4.26 19.26
CA MET A 518 -12.89 -5.16 18.09
C MET A 518 -11.47 -5.59 17.73
N GLY A 519 -11.37 -6.83 17.24
CA GLY A 519 -10.16 -7.32 16.60
C GLY A 519 -10.10 -6.96 15.10
N PRO A 520 -9.06 -7.40 14.39
CA PRO A 520 -8.96 -7.25 12.93
C PRO A 520 -10.10 -7.90 12.13
N ASP A 521 -10.79 -8.90 12.70
CA ASP A 521 -12.01 -9.46 12.11
C ASP A 521 -13.18 -8.50 12.30
N GLU A 522 -13.62 -7.89 11.22
CA GLU A 522 -14.70 -6.89 11.24
C GLU A 522 -16.11 -7.52 11.32
N PHE A 523 -16.23 -8.84 11.29
CA PHE A 523 -17.55 -9.50 11.33
C PHE A 523 -18.17 -9.53 12.73
N HIS A 524 -17.33 -9.52 13.78
CA HIS A 524 -17.78 -9.53 15.15
C HIS A 524 -17.57 -8.15 15.80
N ASP A 525 -18.65 -7.44 16.00
CA ASP A 525 -18.67 -6.11 16.62
C ASP A 525 -19.27 -6.10 18.03
N GLY A 526 -19.69 -7.29 18.54
CA GLY A 526 -20.28 -7.44 19.88
C GLY A 526 -20.66 -8.88 20.19
N SER A 527 -21.15 -9.12 21.40
CA SER A 527 -21.72 -10.41 21.76
C SER A 527 -23.08 -10.61 21.13
N PRO A 528 -23.49 -11.87 20.82
CA PRO A 528 -24.84 -12.14 20.35
C PRO A 528 -25.88 -11.55 21.31
N ASP A 529 -26.89 -10.90 20.76
CA ASP A 529 -28.03 -10.34 21.51
C ASP A 529 -27.65 -9.24 22.53
N SER A 530 -26.42 -8.72 22.51
CA SER A 530 -26.01 -7.57 23.33
C SER A 530 -26.28 -6.25 22.63
N ALA A 531 -26.89 -5.31 23.36
CA ALA A 531 -27.02 -3.93 22.89
C ALA A 531 -25.70 -3.12 22.99
N THR A 532 -24.74 -3.60 23.79
CA THR A 532 -23.44 -2.95 23.99
C THR A 532 -22.46 -3.46 22.95
N PRO A 533 -21.87 -2.57 22.13
CA PRO A 533 -20.89 -2.96 21.13
C PRO A 533 -19.54 -3.32 21.78
N GLY A 534 -18.75 -4.07 21.06
CA GLY A 534 -17.41 -4.48 21.43
C GLY A 534 -17.36 -5.87 22.08
N LEU A 535 -16.21 -6.50 21.92
CA LEU A 535 -15.88 -7.83 22.40
C LEU A 535 -15.05 -7.76 23.66
N ASN A 536 -15.10 -8.82 24.47
CA ASN A 536 -14.25 -8.98 25.64
C ASN A 536 -13.12 -9.96 25.35
N ASN A 537 -11.93 -9.59 25.78
CA ASN A 537 -10.75 -10.45 25.69
C ASN A 537 -10.50 -11.00 24.27
N ASN A 538 -10.48 -10.09 23.28
CA ASN A 538 -10.01 -10.46 21.94
C ASN A 538 -8.54 -10.88 22.04
N ALA A 539 -8.25 -12.13 21.62
CA ALA A 539 -6.93 -12.74 21.82
C ALA A 539 -5.82 -11.98 21.11
N TYR A 540 -6.07 -11.52 19.87
CA TYR A 540 -5.09 -10.72 19.13
C TYR A 540 -4.77 -9.41 19.87
N SER A 541 -5.80 -8.65 20.25
CA SER A 541 -5.62 -7.39 20.97
C SER A 541 -4.90 -7.58 22.31
N ASN A 542 -5.25 -8.63 23.08
CA ASN A 542 -4.64 -8.92 24.36
C ASN A 542 -3.15 -9.30 24.23
N ILE A 543 -2.80 -10.16 23.25
CA ILE A 543 -1.41 -10.58 23.03
C ILE A 543 -0.58 -9.43 22.45
N MET A 544 -1.15 -8.64 21.52
CA MET A 544 -0.47 -7.45 21.00
C MET A 544 -0.26 -6.38 22.08
N ALA A 545 -1.20 -6.18 22.98
CA ALA A 545 -1.02 -5.30 24.14
C ALA A 545 0.16 -5.77 25.02
N VAL A 546 0.25 -7.08 25.30
CA VAL A 546 1.39 -7.67 26.02
C VAL A 546 2.70 -7.41 25.28
N TRP A 547 2.73 -7.63 23.97
CA TRP A 547 3.91 -7.37 23.16
C TRP A 547 4.33 -5.90 23.22
N VAL A 548 3.39 -4.97 23.09
CA VAL A 548 3.66 -3.52 23.21
C VAL A 548 4.24 -3.17 24.58
N LEU A 549 3.66 -3.69 25.65
CA LEU A 549 4.16 -3.45 27.02
C LEU A 549 5.59 -3.98 27.20
N CYS A 550 5.91 -5.16 26.64
CA CYS A 550 7.27 -5.70 26.64
C CYS A 550 8.23 -4.80 25.87
N ARG A 551 7.86 -4.35 24.67
CA ARG A 551 8.70 -3.41 23.88
C ARG A 551 8.85 -2.07 24.56
N ALA A 552 7.82 -1.56 25.23
CA ALA A 552 7.91 -0.31 25.99
C ALA A 552 8.91 -0.41 27.16
N LEU A 553 8.92 -1.54 27.90
CA LEU A 553 9.91 -1.79 28.95
C LEU A 553 11.34 -1.84 28.38
N GLU A 554 11.51 -2.49 27.23
CA GLU A 554 12.81 -2.58 26.55
C GLU A 554 13.27 -1.20 26.04
N VAL A 555 12.41 -0.47 25.34
CA VAL A 555 12.69 0.89 24.88
C VAL A 555 13.05 1.80 26.04
N HIS A 556 12.27 1.76 27.12
CA HIS A 556 12.57 2.55 28.32
C HIS A 556 13.97 2.25 28.89
N ALA A 557 14.42 0.98 28.82
CA ALA A 557 15.76 0.59 29.23
C ALA A 557 16.88 1.02 28.25
N LEU A 558 16.57 1.07 26.94
CA LEU A 558 17.50 1.50 25.88
C LEU A 558 17.76 3.01 25.88
N LEU A 559 16.83 3.81 26.39
CA LEU A 559 16.98 5.27 26.42
C LEU A 559 18.15 5.71 27.30
N SER A 560 18.84 6.77 26.89
CA SER A 560 19.77 7.48 27.74
C SER A 560 19.08 7.95 29.02
N GLU A 561 19.83 8.07 30.13
CA GLU A 561 19.27 8.49 31.41
C GLU A 561 18.52 9.84 31.34
N VAL A 562 19.08 10.80 30.56
CA VAL A 562 18.46 12.12 30.38
C VAL A 562 17.13 12.00 29.62
N ARG A 563 17.12 11.30 28.49
CA ARG A 563 15.90 11.15 27.68
C ARG A 563 14.83 10.33 28.39
N ARG A 564 15.24 9.32 29.15
CA ARG A 564 14.35 8.52 29.98
C ARG A 564 13.67 9.39 31.02
N ALA A 565 14.42 10.21 31.75
CA ALA A 565 13.87 11.11 32.75
C ALA A 565 12.91 12.15 32.15
N GLU A 566 13.25 12.69 30.98
CA GLU A 566 12.41 13.63 30.23
C GLU A 566 11.07 12.99 29.87
N LEU A 567 11.07 11.84 29.19
CA LEU A 567 9.85 11.15 28.77
C LEU A 567 9.03 10.64 29.98
N THR A 568 9.70 10.17 31.03
CA THR A 568 9.03 9.78 32.27
C THR A 568 8.25 10.96 32.85
N THR A 569 8.82 12.14 32.87
CA THR A 569 8.15 13.36 33.33
C THR A 569 7.02 13.79 32.39
N GLN A 570 7.31 13.83 31.10
CA GLN A 570 6.35 14.27 30.07
C GLN A 570 5.10 13.40 30.04
N LEU A 571 5.26 12.08 30.13
CA LEU A 571 4.17 11.10 30.08
C LEU A 571 3.56 10.80 31.45
N GLY A 572 4.12 11.37 32.52
CA GLY A 572 3.66 11.12 33.90
C GLY A 572 3.84 9.65 34.32
N LEU A 573 4.91 8.99 33.85
CA LEU A 573 5.20 7.61 34.19
C LEU A 573 5.75 7.51 35.61
N SER A 574 5.03 6.84 36.49
CA SER A 574 5.56 6.50 37.78
C SER A 574 6.25 5.12 37.78
N ALA A 575 7.03 4.83 38.83
CA ALA A 575 7.62 3.50 38.99
C ALA A 575 6.53 2.42 39.12
N GLU A 576 5.40 2.74 39.71
CA GLU A 576 4.24 1.85 39.82
C GLU A 576 3.60 1.57 38.46
N GLU A 577 3.54 2.56 37.55
CA GLU A 577 3.02 2.36 36.19
C GLU A 577 3.93 1.43 35.42
N ILE A 578 5.24 1.61 35.47
CA ILE A 578 6.21 0.72 34.82
C ILE A 578 6.16 -0.69 35.41
N ALA A 579 6.05 -0.82 36.73
CA ALA A 579 5.85 -2.11 37.36
C ALA A 579 4.52 -2.77 36.95
N ARG A 580 3.46 -1.97 36.78
CA ARG A 580 2.18 -2.42 36.28
C ARG A 580 2.28 -2.97 34.86
N TRP A 581 3.07 -2.36 33.95
CA TRP A 581 3.33 -2.91 32.61
C TRP A 581 3.94 -4.31 32.68
N GLY A 582 4.92 -4.48 33.57
CA GLY A 582 5.51 -5.79 33.85
C GLY A 582 4.51 -6.82 34.38
N ASP A 583 3.60 -6.40 35.25
CA ASP A 583 2.56 -7.25 35.82
C ASP A 583 1.48 -7.63 34.80
N ILE A 584 0.95 -6.67 34.02
CA ILE A 584 -0.01 -6.92 32.94
C ILE A 584 0.56 -7.90 31.93
N SER A 585 1.83 -7.71 31.52
CA SER A 585 2.47 -8.56 30.52
C SER A 585 2.68 -10.01 30.97
N ARG A 586 2.60 -10.30 32.28
CA ARG A 586 2.67 -11.67 32.84
C ARG A 586 1.29 -12.26 33.12
N ARG A 587 0.27 -11.43 33.26
CA ARG A 587 -1.05 -11.87 33.76
C ARG A 587 -2.21 -11.47 32.85
N MET A 588 -1.98 -11.09 31.60
CA MET A 588 -3.06 -10.85 30.67
C MET A 588 -3.83 -12.16 30.39
N TYR A 589 -5.14 -12.05 30.31
CA TYR A 589 -6.00 -13.19 29.98
C TYR A 589 -6.02 -13.46 28.49
N VAL A 590 -5.83 -14.71 28.11
CA VAL A 590 -6.01 -15.19 26.74
C VAL A 590 -7.05 -16.31 26.79
N PRO A 591 -8.15 -16.20 26.04
CA PRO A 591 -9.19 -17.25 26.04
C PRO A 591 -8.75 -18.43 25.17
N PHE A 592 -9.09 -19.64 25.62
CA PHE A 592 -8.88 -20.89 24.90
C PHE A 592 -10.14 -21.75 24.94
N HIS A 593 -10.29 -22.63 23.94
CA HIS A 593 -11.29 -23.68 23.94
C HIS A 593 -10.73 -24.94 23.28
N ASP A 594 -11.48 -26.05 23.43
CA ASP A 594 -11.08 -27.37 22.93
C ASP A 594 -9.60 -27.72 23.27
N ASP A 595 -8.93 -28.49 22.44
CA ASP A 595 -7.55 -28.90 22.65
C ASP A 595 -6.55 -27.80 22.22
N GLY A 596 -6.52 -26.67 22.96
CA GLY A 596 -5.54 -25.61 22.76
C GLY A 596 -5.83 -24.69 21.57
N ILE A 597 -7.08 -24.57 21.14
CA ILE A 597 -7.49 -23.54 20.20
C ILE A 597 -7.53 -22.20 20.95
N ILE A 598 -6.80 -21.22 20.47
CA ILE A 598 -6.89 -19.85 20.96
C ILE A 598 -8.21 -19.28 20.48
N SER A 599 -9.13 -18.97 21.40
CA SER A 599 -10.41 -18.36 21.03
C SER A 599 -10.19 -16.96 20.52
N GLN A 600 -10.85 -16.58 19.42
CA GLN A 600 -10.76 -15.24 18.86
C GLN A 600 -11.11 -14.16 19.89
N PHE A 601 -12.13 -14.43 20.74
CA PHE A 601 -12.53 -13.63 21.88
C PHE A 601 -13.25 -14.50 22.92
N GLU A 602 -13.49 -13.96 24.09
CA GLU A 602 -14.20 -14.65 25.17
C GLU A 602 -15.64 -14.99 24.76
N GLY A 603 -15.99 -16.28 24.80
CA GLY A 603 -17.30 -16.79 24.42
C GLY A 603 -17.43 -17.21 22.97
N TYR A 604 -16.37 -17.08 22.16
CA TYR A 604 -16.39 -17.51 20.74
C TYR A 604 -16.78 -19.00 20.59
N GLU A 605 -16.36 -19.85 21.51
CA GLU A 605 -16.68 -21.29 21.52
C GLU A 605 -18.18 -21.59 21.60
N LYS A 606 -18.99 -20.66 22.13
CA LYS A 606 -20.44 -20.81 22.32
C LYS A 606 -21.24 -20.44 21.07
N LEU A 607 -20.61 -19.81 20.09
CA LEU A 607 -21.25 -19.40 18.85
C LEU A 607 -21.63 -20.65 18.03
N ARG A 608 -22.59 -20.48 17.13
CA ARG A 608 -23.07 -21.52 16.23
C ARG A 608 -22.07 -21.73 15.08
N GLU A 609 -21.99 -22.97 14.61
CA GLU A 609 -21.36 -23.24 13.31
C GLU A 609 -22.25 -22.71 12.18
N ILE A 610 -21.60 -22.29 11.08
CA ILE A 610 -22.29 -21.80 9.88
C ILE A 610 -22.01 -22.69 8.69
N ASP A 611 -23.03 -22.93 7.86
CA ASP A 611 -22.88 -23.69 6.62
C ASP A 611 -22.36 -22.78 5.48
N LEU A 612 -21.04 -22.56 5.46
CA LEU A 612 -20.38 -21.74 4.43
C LEU A 612 -20.62 -22.29 3.01
N GLU A 613 -20.69 -23.61 2.86
CA GLU A 613 -20.89 -24.24 1.54
C GLU A 613 -22.33 -24.03 1.03
N GLY A 614 -23.32 -24.15 1.93
CA GLY A 614 -24.71 -23.82 1.61
C GLY A 614 -24.86 -22.34 1.22
N TYR A 615 -24.16 -21.43 1.92
CA TYR A 615 -24.14 -20.01 1.56
C TYR A 615 -23.45 -19.75 0.20
N ARG A 616 -22.33 -20.41 -0.11
CA ARG A 616 -21.68 -20.35 -1.42
C ARG A 616 -22.59 -20.82 -2.54
N THR A 617 -23.28 -21.93 -2.32
CA THR A 617 -24.21 -22.48 -3.31
C THR A 617 -25.37 -21.53 -3.58
N ARG A 618 -25.89 -20.83 -2.55
CA ARG A 618 -27.03 -19.91 -2.66
C ARG A 618 -26.66 -18.56 -3.24
N TYR A 619 -25.52 -17.98 -2.83
CA TYR A 619 -25.16 -16.61 -3.13
C TYR A 619 -23.94 -16.47 -4.05
N GLY A 620 -23.22 -17.55 -4.34
CA GLY A 620 -21.97 -17.54 -5.11
C GLY A 620 -20.83 -16.91 -4.30
N ASN A 621 -20.76 -15.59 -4.30
CA ASN A 621 -19.76 -14.84 -3.53
C ASN A 621 -20.24 -14.57 -2.10
N ILE A 622 -19.50 -15.09 -1.12
CA ILE A 622 -19.77 -14.94 0.32
C ILE A 622 -18.68 -14.12 1.05
N GLN A 623 -17.84 -13.40 0.34
CA GLN A 623 -16.76 -12.62 0.95
C GLN A 623 -17.29 -11.57 1.94
N ARG A 624 -18.43 -10.97 1.62
CA ARG A 624 -19.19 -10.07 2.51
C ARG A 624 -20.42 -10.79 3.07
N LEU A 625 -20.20 -11.91 3.77
CA LEU A 625 -21.24 -12.69 4.39
C LEU A 625 -21.98 -11.94 5.50
N ASP A 626 -21.33 -10.97 6.14
CA ASP A 626 -21.92 -10.01 7.06
C ASP A 626 -23.12 -9.27 6.45
N LEU A 627 -22.97 -8.77 5.21
CA LEU A 627 -24.05 -8.07 4.48
C LEU A 627 -25.19 -9.01 4.07
N ILE A 628 -24.85 -10.28 3.77
CA ILE A 628 -25.86 -11.30 3.43
C ILE A 628 -26.68 -11.64 4.67
N LEU A 629 -26.04 -11.88 5.81
CA LEU A 629 -26.71 -12.18 7.06
C LEU A 629 -27.61 -11.03 7.51
N GLU A 630 -27.11 -9.79 7.40
CA GLU A 630 -27.90 -8.60 7.72
C GLU A 630 -29.16 -8.51 6.82
N MET A 631 -29.02 -8.79 5.52
CA MET A 631 -30.15 -8.83 4.59
C MET A 631 -31.18 -9.89 4.98
N GLU A 632 -30.73 -11.05 5.50
CA GLU A 632 -31.60 -12.12 6.04
C GLU A 632 -32.15 -11.82 7.45
N ASN A 633 -31.90 -10.62 8.02
CA ASN A 633 -32.21 -10.23 9.40
C ASN A 633 -31.51 -11.11 10.46
N ASP A 634 -30.30 -11.53 10.14
CA ASP A 634 -29.40 -12.27 11.03
C ASP A 634 -28.09 -11.47 11.24
N SER A 635 -27.16 -12.00 12.03
CA SER A 635 -25.91 -11.32 12.39
C SER A 635 -24.75 -12.30 12.43
N ALA A 636 -23.60 -11.84 11.92
CA ALA A 636 -22.33 -12.56 12.04
C ALA A 636 -21.94 -12.85 13.50
N ASN A 637 -22.35 -12.00 14.44
CA ASN A 637 -22.08 -12.18 15.88
C ASN A 637 -22.61 -13.50 16.46
N ARG A 638 -23.49 -14.20 15.75
CA ARG A 638 -24.06 -15.49 16.22
C ARG A 638 -23.27 -16.71 15.78
N TYR A 639 -22.29 -16.54 14.91
CA TYR A 639 -21.63 -17.65 14.23
C TYR A 639 -20.13 -17.70 14.43
N LYS A 640 -19.55 -18.89 14.46
CA LYS A 640 -18.12 -19.13 14.35
C LYS A 640 -17.68 -18.87 12.90
N LEU A 641 -17.46 -17.62 12.59
CA LEU A 641 -17.17 -17.11 11.26
C LEU A 641 -16.08 -16.06 11.37
N SER A 642 -15.32 -15.82 10.31
CA SER A 642 -14.41 -14.68 10.22
C SER A 642 -14.29 -14.16 8.79
N LYS A 643 -14.17 -12.86 8.63
CA LYS A 643 -13.71 -12.21 7.41
C LYS A 643 -12.23 -12.50 7.20
N GLN A 644 -11.47 -12.33 8.28
CA GLN A 644 -10.07 -12.74 8.46
C GLN A 644 -9.87 -13.10 9.93
N ALA A 645 -9.22 -14.22 10.22
CA ALA A 645 -9.10 -14.67 11.59
C ALA A 645 -8.02 -13.91 12.37
N ASP A 646 -8.40 -13.25 13.46
CA ASP A 646 -7.52 -12.45 14.33
C ASP A 646 -6.31 -13.25 14.84
N VAL A 647 -6.56 -14.49 15.29
CA VAL A 647 -5.53 -15.38 15.85
C VAL A 647 -4.44 -15.67 14.83
N LEU A 648 -4.76 -15.77 13.55
CA LEU A 648 -3.77 -16.05 12.50
C LEU A 648 -2.84 -14.87 12.25
N MET A 649 -3.26 -13.65 12.57
CA MET A 649 -2.38 -12.48 12.53
C MET A 649 -1.21 -12.59 13.51
N LEU A 650 -1.39 -13.25 14.65
CA LEU A 650 -0.28 -13.50 15.58
C LEU A 650 0.82 -14.35 14.92
N PHE A 651 0.42 -15.38 14.18
CA PHE A 651 1.35 -16.27 13.46
C PHE A 651 1.90 -15.65 12.17
N TYR A 652 1.27 -14.59 11.68
CA TYR A 652 1.80 -13.77 10.58
C TYR A 652 2.89 -12.80 11.06
N LEU A 653 2.68 -12.17 12.22
CA LEU A 653 3.56 -11.13 12.76
C LEU A 653 4.79 -11.70 13.47
N PHE A 654 4.62 -12.79 14.20
CA PHE A 654 5.64 -13.34 15.08
C PHE A 654 6.18 -14.67 14.58
N SER A 655 7.46 -14.92 14.84
CA SER A 655 8.04 -16.26 14.69
C SER A 655 7.45 -17.22 15.76
N ALA A 656 7.61 -18.52 15.52
CA ALA A 656 7.15 -19.53 16.50
C ALA A 656 7.84 -19.37 17.86
N GLU A 657 9.11 -18.98 17.85
CA GLU A 657 9.90 -18.72 19.05
C GLU A 657 9.39 -17.47 19.78
N GLU A 658 9.16 -16.37 19.07
CA GLU A 658 8.70 -15.12 19.69
C GLU A 658 7.30 -15.27 20.29
N ILE A 659 6.37 -15.93 19.58
CA ILE A 659 5.05 -16.20 20.14
C ILE A 659 5.13 -17.17 21.33
N GLY A 660 6.02 -18.18 21.30
CA GLY A 660 6.29 -19.06 22.42
C GLY A 660 6.79 -18.32 23.65
N GLU A 661 7.72 -17.39 23.50
CA GLU A 661 8.21 -16.53 24.59
C GLU A 661 7.09 -15.67 25.20
N LEU A 662 6.17 -15.14 24.38
CA LEU A 662 5.02 -14.39 24.88
C LEU A 662 4.06 -15.27 25.69
N PHE A 663 3.79 -16.49 25.25
CA PHE A 663 2.93 -17.44 25.98
C PHE A 663 3.60 -17.94 27.25
N GLU A 664 4.92 -18.24 27.24
CA GLU A 664 5.68 -18.59 28.43
C GLU A 664 5.62 -17.46 29.47
N ARG A 665 5.82 -16.19 29.02
CA ARG A 665 5.71 -15.02 29.89
C ARG A 665 4.33 -14.87 30.51
N LEU A 666 3.28 -15.18 29.76
CA LEU A 666 1.89 -15.16 30.22
C LEU A 666 1.53 -16.35 31.13
N GLY A 667 2.42 -17.33 31.23
CA GLY A 667 2.21 -18.57 32.00
C GLY A 667 1.20 -19.52 31.36
N TYR A 668 1.09 -19.50 30.01
CA TYR A 668 0.32 -20.46 29.25
C TYR A 668 1.23 -21.47 28.53
N PRO A 669 0.86 -22.74 28.43
CA PRO A 669 1.60 -23.69 27.60
C PRO A 669 1.47 -23.29 26.11
N PHE A 670 2.58 -23.41 25.38
CA PHE A 670 2.60 -23.24 23.95
C PHE A 670 3.44 -24.34 23.32
N GLU A 671 2.78 -25.14 22.50
CA GLU A 671 3.40 -26.25 21.77
C GLU A 671 3.51 -25.86 20.28
N TYR A 672 4.48 -26.43 19.58
CA TYR A 672 4.65 -26.13 18.15
C TYR A 672 3.40 -26.49 17.33
N GLU A 673 2.69 -27.54 17.72
CA GLU A 673 1.44 -28.02 17.13
C GLU A 673 0.27 -27.04 17.32
N THR A 674 0.36 -26.09 18.25
CA THR A 674 -0.65 -25.05 18.46
C THR A 674 -0.87 -24.24 17.19
N ILE A 675 0.20 -23.91 16.44
CA ILE A 675 0.09 -23.12 15.21
C ILE A 675 -0.72 -23.86 14.14
N PRO A 676 -0.32 -25.04 13.63
CA PRO A 676 -1.07 -25.72 12.58
C PRO A 676 -2.50 -26.09 12.98
N ARG A 677 -2.75 -26.40 14.26
CA ARG A 677 -4.08 -26.68 14.79
C ARG A 677 -5.01 -25.46 14.68
N ASN A 678 -4.55 -24.30 15.11
CA ASN A 678 -5.30 -23.05 15.00
C ASN A 678 -5.50 -22.63 13.55
N VAL A 679 -4.48 -22.79 12.68
CA VAL A 679 -4.59 -22.52 11.25
C VAL A 679 -5.69 -23.37 10.62
N ALA A 680 -5.71 -24.67 10.88
CA ALA A 680 -6.73 -25.58 10.36
C ALA A 680 -8.14 -25.20 10.85
N TYR A 681 -8.26 -24.87 12.14
CA TYR A 681 -9.54 -24.49 12.77
C TYR A 681 -10.16 -23.25 12.11
N TYR A 682 -9.38 -22.17 11.99
CA TYR A 682 -9.85 -20.90 11.45
C TYR A 682 -9.98 -20.91 9.92
N ALA A 683 -9.14 -21.67 9.20
CA ALA A 683 -9.26 -21.83 7.76
C ALA A 683 -10.60 -22.46 7.33
N ALA A 684 -11.16 -23.33 8.16
CA ALA A 684 -12.46 -23.94 7.90
C ALA A 684 -13.65 -22.98 8.13
N ARG A 685 -13.44 -21.86 8.81
CA ARG A 685 -14.47 -20.91 9.26
C ARG A 685 -14.33 -19.50 8.67
N SER A 686 -13.42 -19.31 7.72
CA SER A 686 -13.20 -18.01 7.08
C SER A 686 -13.95 -17.89 5.76
N SER A 687 -14.59 -16.73 5.57
CA SER A 687 -15.19 -16.34 4.28
C SER A 687 -14.15 -15.80 3.29
N HIS A 688 -12.91 -15.52 3.75
CA HIS A 688 -11.84 -14.89 2.99
C HIS A 688 -12.25 -13.53 2.38
N GLY A 689 -12.94 -12.71 3.16
CA GLY A 689 -13.55 -11.46 2.72
C GLY A 689 -12.60 -10.28 2.55
N SER A 690 -11.33 -10.43 2.91
CA SER A 690 -10.29 -9.40 2.76
C SER A 690 -9.20 -9.87 1.80
N THR A 691 -8.63 -8.96 1.01
CA THR A 691 -7.43 -9.24 0.19
C THR A 691 -6.22 -9.58 1.07
N LEU A 692 -6.08 -8.91 2.21
CA LEU A 692 -5.04 -9.18 3.22
C LEU A 692 -5.13 -10.60 3.78
N CYS A 693 -6.32 -11.16 3.87
CA CYS A 693 -6.55 -12.52 4.33
C CYS A 693 -5.74 -13.54 3.50
N ARG A 694 -5.69 -13.39 2.19
CA ARG A 694 -4.94 -14.28 1.30
C ARG A 694 -3.45 -14.26 1.58
N VAL A 695 -2.90 -13.09 1.85
CA VAL A 695 -1.50 -12.90 2.25
C VAL A 695 -1.20 -13.63 3.55
N VAL A 696 -2.05 -13.42 4.56
CA VAL A 696 -1.89 -14.06 5.88
C VAL A 696 -1.98 -15.58 5.76
N TYR A 697 -2.99 -16.11 5.02
CA TYR A 697 -3.12 -17.56 4.83
C TYR A 697 -1.99 -18.16 4.01
N ALA A 698 -1.48 -17.48 2.99
CA ALA A 698 -0.30 -17.92 2.25
C ALA A 698 0.90 -18.10 3.19
N TRP A 699 1.13 -17.14 4.09
CA TRP A 699 2.20 -17.21 5.08
C TRP A 699 2.04 -18.34 6.08
N VAL A 700 0.89 -18.41 6.75
CA VAL A 700 0.70 -19.37 7.85
C VAL A 700 0.62 -20.82 7.37
N LEU A 701 0.16 -21.04 6.13
CA LEU A 701 0.10 -22.35 5.50
C LEU A 701 1.43 -22.80 4.87
N ALA A 702 2.37 -21.89 4.62
CA ALA A 702 3.65 -22.22 3.98
C ALA A 702 4.41 -23.34 4.71
N ARG A 703 4.24 -23.42 6.04
CA ARG A 703 4.89 -24.43 6.90
C ARG A 703 4.11 -25.73 7.06
N SER A 704 2.82 -25.76 6.73
CA SER A 704 1.94 -26.93 6.98
C SER A 704 1.30 -27.51 5.73
N ASN A 705 0.96 -26.68 4.75
CA ASN A 705 0.32 -27.08 3.50
C ASN A 705 0.77 -26.18 2.35
N ARG A 706 1.94 -26.51 1.79
CA ARG A 706 2.59 -25.72 0.73
C ARG A 706 1.71 -25.50 -0.51
N GLN A 707 0.99 -26.53 -0.95
CA GLN A 707 0.14 -26.41 -2.14
C GLN A 707 -0.93 -25.33 -1.91
N ARG A 708 -1.63 -25.41 -0.79
CA ARG A 708 -2.66 -24.44 -0.46
C ARG A 708 -2.10 -23.05 -0.19
N ALA A 709 -0.89 -22.95 0.36
CA ALA A 709 -0.18 -21.67 0.52
C ALA A 709 0.11 -21.02 -0.85
N MET A 710 0.55 -21.81 -1.83
CA MET A 710 0.77 -21.32 -3.20
C MET A 710 -0.51 -20.91 -3.91
N ASP A 711 -1.63 -21.61 -3.66
CA ASP A 711 -2.93 -21.22 -4.18
C ASP A 711 -3.35 -19.84 -3.63
N PHE A 712 -3.23 -19.61 -2.33
CA PHE A 712 -3.51 -18.31 -1.71
C PHE A 712 -2.54 -17.22 -2.18
N PHE A 713 -1.26 -17.55 -2.37
CA PHE A 713 -0.29 -16.60 -2.92
C PHE A 713 -0.66 -16.19 -4.35
N ALA A 714 -1.03 -17.14 -5.20
CA ALA A 714 -1.47 -16.87 -6.57
C ALA A 714 -2.77 -16.03 -6.60
N GLU A 715 -3.71 -16.29 -5.69
CA GLU A 715 -4.92 -15.47 -5.54
C GLU A 715 -4.61 -14.05 -5.03
N ALA A 716 -3.70 -13.91 -4.07
CA ALA A 716 -3.28 -12.62 -3.54
C ALA A 716 -2.62 -11.77 -4.65
N LEU A 717 -1.69 -12.37 -5.38
CA LEU A 717 -0.95 -11.73 -6.48
C LEU A 717 -1.84 -11.27 -7.64
N GLN A 718 -2.99 -11.92 -7.84
CA GLN A 718 -3.96 -11.58 -8.88
C GLN A 718 -5.15 -10.77 -8.36
N SER A 719 -5.14 -10.37 -7.09
CA SER A 719 -6.31 -9.81 -6.42
C SER A 719 -6.93 -8.62 -7.16
N ASP A 720 -6.11 -7.69 -7.60
CA ASP A 720 -6.57 -6.49 -8.30
C ASP A 720 -6.73 -6.71 -9.81
N VAL A 721 -5.84 -7.47 -10.45
CA VAL A 721 -5.92 -7.73 -11.90
C VAL A 721 -7.18 -8.50 -12.27
N ASN A 722 -7.59 -9.45 -11.41
CA ASN A 722 -8.79 -10.26 -11.61
C ASN A 722 -10.01 -9.72 -10.85
N ASP A 723 -9.88 -8.58 -10.18
CA ASP A 723 -10.94 -7.97 -9.35
C ASP A 723 -11.68 -9.00 -8.50
N VAL A 724 -10.91 -9.79 -7.72
CA VAL A 724 -11.44 -10.95 -6.98
C VAL A 724 -12.52 -10.58 -5.95
N GLN A 725 -12.59 -9.31 -5.54
CA GLN A 725 -13.64 -8.79 -4.67
C GLN A 725 -14.81 -8.14 -5.43
N GLN A 726 -14.86 -8.30 -6.74
CA GLN A 726 -15.96 -7.91 -7.64
C GLN A 726 -16.36 -6.42 -7.54
N GLY A 727 -15.68 -5.60 -8.31
CA GLY A 727 -15.93 -4.16 -8.46
C GLY A 727 -15.13 -3.27 -7.53
N THR A 728 -14.28 -3.84 -6.65
CA THR A 728 -13.52 -3.02 -5.70
C THR A 728 -12.24 -2.44 -6.29
N THR A 729 -11.62 -3.08 -7.29
CA THR A 729 -10.42 -2.56 -7.96
C THR A 729 -10.70 -1.26 -8.70
N THR A 730 -11.91 -1.09 -9.25
CA THR A 730 -12.31 0.20 -9.87
C THR A 730 -12.25 1.37 -8.90
N GLU A 731 -12.44 1.11 -7.61
CA GLU A 731 -12.44 2.11 -6.53
C GLU A 731 -11.04 2.30 -5.91
N GLY A 732 -10.01 1.68 -6.46
CA GLY A 732 -8.60 1.76 -6.07
C GLY A 732 -7.94 0.39 -5.86
N VAL A 733 -6.62 0.30 -6.04
CA VAL A 733 -5.83 -0.91 -5.83
C VAL A 733 -5.59 -1.19 -4.33
N HIS A 734 -5.33 -2.45 -3.96
CA HIS A 734 -5.13 -2.84 -2.56
C HIS A 734 -3.64 -2.84 -2.17
N LEU A 735 -3.09 -1.68 -1.78
CA LEU A 735 -1.65 -1.54 -1.51
C LEU A 735 -1.13 -2.46 -0.40
N GLY A 736 -1.92 -2.69 0.65
CA GLY A 736 -1.55 -3.63 1.72
C GLY A 736 -1.39 -5.07 1.22
N ALA A 737 -2.28 -5.54 0.33
CA ALA A 737 -2.18 -6.86 -0.26
C ALA A 737 -0.99 -6.95 -1.24
N MET A 738 -0.79 -5.93 -2.07
CA MET A 738 0.35 -5.85 -2.98
C MET A 738 1.68 -5.90 -2.23
N ALA A 739 1.82 -5.11 -1.17
CA ALA A 739 3.01 -5.15 -0.32
C ALA A 739 3.18 -6.50 0.37
N GLY A 740 2.08 -7.07 0.86
CA GLY A 740 2.09 -8.38 1.48
C GLY A 740 2.57 -9.49 0.54
N THR A 741 2.24 -9.47 -0.75
CA THR A 741 2.74 -10.45 -1.73
C THR A 741 4.24 -10.30 -1.96
N VAL A 742 4.76 -9.08 -2.04
CA VAL A 742 6.20 -8.80 -2.17
C VAL A 742 6.95 -9.26 -0.91
N ASP A 743 6.41 -8.96 0.27
CA ASP A 743 7.01 -9.38 1.55
C ASP A 743 6.95 -10.91 1.75
N LEU A 744 5.88 -11.57 1.26
CA LEU A 744 5.81 -13.03 1.27
C LEU A 744 6.96 -13.66 0.49
N VAL A 745 7.23 -13.20 -0.73
CA VAL A 745 8.35 -13.71 -1.53
C VAL A 745 9.68 -13.48 -0.80
N GLN A 746 9.87 -12.31 -0.23
CA GLN A 746 11.05 -11.98 0.55
C GLN A 746 11.20 -12.91 1.75
N ARG A 747 10.20 -12.98 2.62
CA ARG A 747 10.28 -13.74 3.89
C ARG A 747 10.25 -15.25 3.68
N VAL A 748 9.36 -15.77 2.80
CA VAL A 748 9.26 -17.21 2.56
C VAL A 748 10.52 -17.76 1.94
N SER A 749 11.11 -17.05 0.96
CA SER A 749 12.29 -17.56 0.26
C SER A 749 13.57 -17.41 1.06
N THR A 750 13.76 -16.30 1.78
CA THR A 750 15.01 -16.04 2.50
C THR A 750 14.98 -16.37 3.98
N GLY A 751 13.78 -16.52 4.55
CA GLY A 751 13.62 -16.65 6.00
C GLY A 751 14.15 -15.45 6.77
N ILE A 752 14.14 -14.25 6.16
CA ILE A 752 14.72 -13.06 6.76
C ILE A 752 13.99 -12.64 8.04
N GLU A 753 14.75 -12.50 9.10
CA GLU A 753 14.29 -12.06 10.42
C GLU A 753 15.41 -11.27 11.09
N VAL A 754 15.07 -10.23 11.84
CA VAL A 754 16.01 -9.55 12.72
C VAL A 754 15.64 -9.88 14.16
N ARG A 755 16.59 -10.47 14.89
CA ARG A 755 16.39 -10.80 16.30
C ARG A 755 17.56 -10.30 17.13
N GLY A 756 17.28 -9.32 17.97
CA GLY A 756 18.34 -8.58 18.66
C GLY A 756 19.24 -7.86 17.65
N ASP A 757 20.54 -8.17 17.70
CA ASP A 757 21.54 -7.58 16.81
C ASP A 757 21.92 -8.47 15.62
N VAL A 758 21.16 -9.54 15.37
CA VAL A 758 21.50 -10.57 14.37
C VAL A 758 20.52 -10.52 13.21
N LEU A 759 21.02 -10.37 12.01
CA LEU A 759 20.28 -10.64 10.77
C LEU A 759 20.28 -12.15 10.53
N ARG A 760 19.10 -12.75 10.57
CA ARG A 760 18.92 -14.19 10.35
C ARG A 760 18.37 -14.45 8.96
N LEU A 761 18.93 -15.45 8.31
CA LEU A 761 18.48 -15.96 7.02
C LEU A 761 18.33 -17.48 7.14
N ASN A 762 17.10 -17.97 6.95
CA ASN A 762 16.79 -19.39 6.91
C ASN A 762 16.17 -19.73 5.54
N PRO A 763 17.00 -19.69 4.47
CA PRO A 763 16.51 -19.74 3.11
C PRO A 763 15.88 -21.09 2.77
N GLU A 764 14.71 -21.01 2.10
CA GLU A 764 14.01 -22.16 1.57
C GLU A 764 13.29 -21.76 0.27
N LEU A 765 13.91 -22.06 -0.87
CA LEU A 765 13.37 -21.66 -2.16
C LEU A 765 12.21 -22.58 -2.59
N PRO A 766 11.03 -22.03 -2.93
CA PRO A 766 9.92 -22.81 -3.47
C PRO A 766 10.35 -23.59 -4.73
N ARG A 767 9.73 -24.77 -4.95
CA ARG A 767 10.06 -25.64 -6.10
C ARG A 767 9.79 -24.99 -7.46
N GLU A 768 8.90 -24.03 -7.51
CA GLU A 768 8.50 -23.26 -8.67
C GLU A 768 9.53 -22.21 -9.07
N ILE A 769 10.49 -21.90 -8.18
CA ILE A 769 11.53 -20.89 -8.38
C ILE A 769 12.89 -21.58 -8.50
N GLU A 770 13.62 -21.25 -9.56
CA GLU A 770 15.00 -21.68 -9.78
C GLU A 770 16.01 -20.79 -9.06
N ARG A 771 15.77 -19.48 -9.12
CA ARG A 771 16.65 -18.46 -8.52
C ARG A 771 15.85 -17.22 -8.11
N LEU A 772 16.29 -16.64 -7.00
CA LEU A 772 15.81 -15.33 -6.53
C LEU A 772 17.03 -14.44 -6.29
N ASP A 773 17.00 -13.23 -6.87
CA ASP A 773 17.97 -12.17 -6.61
C ASP A 773 17.24 -10.95 -6.05
N MET A 774 17.78 -10.34 -4.99
CA MET A 774 17.25 -9.10 -4.43
C MET A 774 18.34 -8.34 -3.66
N CYS A 775 18.17 -7.03 -3.54
CA CYS A 775 18.99 -6.19 -2.67
C CYS A 775 18.22 -5.85 -1.39
N ILE A 776 18.92 -5.85 -0.25
CA ILE A 776 18.40 -5.38 1.03
C ILE A 776 19.34 -4.38 1.67
N ARG A 777 18.79 -3.51 2.51
CA ARG A 777 19.54 -2.60 3.38
C ARG A 777 19.36 -3.03 4.84
N TYR A 778 20.46 -3.20 5.54
CA TYR A 778 20.46 -3.55 6.94
C TYR A 778 21.58 -2.84 7.68
N ARG A 779 21.23 -1.99 8.64
CA ARG A 779 22.17 -1.24 9.50
C ARG A 779 23.31 -0.56 8.73
N GLY A 780 22.98 0.12 7.64
CA GLY A 780 23.92 0.85 6.79
C GLY A 780 24.60 0.02 5.72
N HIS A 781 24.43 -1.31 5.71
CA HIS A 781 24.90 -2.16 4.63
C HIS A 781 23.90 -2.24 3.49
N SER A 782 24.38 -2.19 2.25
CA SER A 782 23.68 -2.63 1.05
C SER A 782 24.12 -4.04 0.74
N ILE A 783 23.20 -5.00 0.73
CA ILE A 783 23.49 -6.43 0.64
C ILE A 783 22.70 -7.03 -0.51
N ASP A 784 23.41 -7.60 -1.50
CA ASP A 784 22.80 -8.40 -2.54
C ASP A 784 22.69 -9.86 -2.07
N LEU A 785 21.48 -10.39 -2.15
CA LEU A 785 21.15 -11.77 -1.88
C LEU A 785 20.88 -12.49 -3.19
N ARG A 786 21.61 -13.56 -3.46
CA ARG A 786 21.32 -14.50 -4.54
C ARG A 786 21.05 -15.87 -3.96
N LEU A 787 19.81 -16.30 -4.09
CA LEU A 787 19.35 -17.59 -3.59
C LEU A 787 19.08 -18.55 -4.74
N THR A 788 19.67 -19.74 -4.65
CA THR A 788 19.37 -20.91 -5.47
C THR A 788 18.96 -22.06 -4.54
N ARG A 789 18.61 -23.21 -5.09
CA ARG A 789 18.29 -24.40 -4.26
C ARG A 789 19.46 -24.88 -3.42
N ASP A 790 20.67 -24.74 -3.94
CA ASP A 790 21.88 -25.31 -3.35
C ASP A 790 22.68 -24.31 -2.54
N SER A 791 22.47 -23.01 -2.75
CA SER A 791 23.33 -21.99 -2.14
C SER A 791 22.62 -20.65 -1.94
N LEU A 792 23.08 -19.95 -0.90
CA LEU A 792 22.82 -18.53 -0.69
C LEU A 792 24.15 -17.77 -0.81
N THR A 793 24.22 -16.86 -1.74
CA THR A 793 25.30 -15.87 -1.85
C THR A 793 24.85 -14.57 -1.20
N VAL A 794 25.65 -14.06 -0.28
CA VAL A 794 25.48 -12.77 0.40
C VAL A 794 26.66 -11.90 0.00
N HIS A 795 26.41 -10.83 -0.73
CA HIS A 795 27.43 -9.87 -1.17
C HIS A 795 27.14 -8.50 -0.56
N GLY A 796 28.04 -8.01 0.28
CA GLY A 796 27.98 -6.65 0.83
C GLY A 796 28.70 -5.68 -0.11
N HIS A 797 28.04 -4.56 -0.40
CA HIS A 797 28.69 -3.45 -1.11
C HIS A 797 29.77 -2.81 -0.21
N ASP A 798 30.66 -2.03 -0.80
CA ASP A 798 31.74 -1.33 -0.08
C ASP A 798 31.17 -0.06 0.60
N ASP A 799 30.30 -0.27 1.58
CA ASP A 799 29.64 0.77 2.37
C ASP A 799 30.48 1.08 3.62
N ALA A 800 30.42 2.32 4.09
CA ALA A 800 31.06 2.74 5.34
C ALA A 800 30.23 2.31 6.57
N ALA A 801 29.99 1.00 6.69
CA ALA A 801 29.16 0.43 7.76
C ALA A 801 30.00 -0.45 8.72
N ALA A 802 29.60 -0.45 10.01
CA ALA A 802 30.22 -1.30 11.02
C ALA A 802 29.89 -2.78 10.74
N PRO A 803 30.76 -3.73 11.15
CA PRO A 803 30.46 -5.16 11.03
C PRO A 803 29.11 -5.55 11.64
N ILE A 804 28.39 -6.46 10.98
CA ILE A 804 27.11 -6.99 11.47
C ILE A 804 27.21 -8.48 11.81
N SER A 805 26.33 -8.93 12.69
CA SER A 805 26.14 -10.35 12.95
C SER A 805 25.14 -10.95 11.96
N LEU A 806 25.58 -11.94 11.18
CA LEU A 806 24.77 -12.68 10.21
C LEU A 806 24.64 -14.13 10.64
N CYS A 807 23.44 -14.66 10.67
CA CYS A 807 23.16 -16.06 10.95
C CYS A 807 22.45 -16.70 9.76
N VAL A 808 23.06 -17.70 9.13
CA VAL A 808 22.47 -18.44 8.00
C VAL A 808 22.33 -19.90 8.39
N ASP A 809 21.12 -20.46 8.34
CA ASP A 809 20.82 -21.83 8.78
C ASP A 809 21.43 -22.17 10.16
N GLY A 810 21.25 -21.27 11.14
CA GLY A 810 21.79 -21.42 12.49
C GLY A 810 23.30 -21.16 12.64
N LYS A 811 24.04 -20.92 11.56
CA LYS A 811 25.47 -20.63 11.59
C LYS A 811 25.72 -19.13 11.72
N LEU A 812 26.14 -18.70 12.91
CA LEU A 812 26.48 -17.32 13.20
C LEU A 812 27.84 -16.95 12.64
N CYS A 813 27.99 -15.81 12.00
CA CYS A 813 29.25 -15.24 11.55
C CYS A 813 29.22 -13.72 11.56
N GLU A 814 30.38 -13.10 11.64
CA GLU A 814 30.57 -11.69 11.40
C GLU A 814 30.58 -11.41 9.90
N PHE A 815 29.88 -10.37 9.44
CA PHE A 815 29.82 -9.95 8.05
C PHE A 815 30.31 -8.51 7.90
N LEU A 816 31.21 -8.31 6.94
CA LEU A 816 31.91 -7.04 6.68
C LEU A 816 31.45 -6.47 5.33
N SER A 817 31.43 -5.13 5.22
CA SER A 817 31.26 -4.42 3.95
C SER A 817 32.32 -4.89 2.94
N GLY A 818 31.98 -4.85 1.64
CA GLY A 818 32.84 -5.24 0.54
C GLY A 818 33.13 -6.75 0.47
N THR A 819 32.51 -7.59 1.30
CA THR A 819 32.76 -9.02 1.31
C THR A 819 31.65 -9.82 0.65
N THR A 820 32.03 -10.97 0.11
CA THR A 820 31.08 -11.97 -0.43
C THR A 820 31.25 -13.28 0.38
N ARG A 821 30.11 -13.82 0.80
CA ARG A 821 30.01 -15.13 1.43
C ARG A 821 29.05 -16.04 0.67
N VAL A 822 29.40 -17.29 0.50
CA VAL A 822 28.56 -18.31 -0.11
C VAL A 822 28.28 -19.38 0.93
N PHE A 823 27.04 -19.61 1.23
CA PHE A 823 26.56 -20.63 2.14
C PHE A 823 25.94 -21.76 1.31
N GLN A 824 26.42 -22.98 1.52
CA GLN A 824 25.80 -24.18 0.94
C GLN A 824 24.62 -24.56 1.77
N LEU A 825 23.47 -24.74 1.14
CA LEU A 825 22.22 -25.12 1.77
C LEU A 825 22.09 -26.63 1.72
N ASN A 826 21.82 -27.25 2.84
CA ASN A 826 21.54 -28.68 2.88
C ASN A 826 20.18 -28.94 2.24
N ASP A 827 20.09 -29.98 1.43
CA ASP A 827 18.84 -30.40 0.79
C ASP A 827 17.86 -30.89 1.89
N LYS A 828 17.01 -29.99 2.38
CA LYS A 828 15.98 -30.32 3.40
C LYS A 828 14.87 -31.23 2.86
N ALA A 829 14.94 -31.60 1.58
CA ALA A 829 13.90 -32.42 0.92
C ALA A 829 13.96 -33.93 1.27
N THR A 830 14.98 -34.40 2.00
CA THR A 830 15.14 -35.81 2.38
C THR A 830 14.70 -36.14 3.82
N ASP A 831 14.42 -35.14 4.66
CA ASP A 831 14.16 -35.41 6.10
C ASP A 831 12.69 -35.36 6.55
N SER A 832 11.73 -35.29 5.61
CA SER A 832 10.30 -35.44 5.98
C SER A 832 9.87 -36.89 6.31
N ALA A 833 10.79 -37.82 6.39
CA ALA A 833 10.53 -39.23 6.73
C ALA A 833 11.16 -39.71 8.06
N ILE A 834 11.89 -38.84 8.77
CA ILE A 834 12.50 -39.23 10.06
C ILE A 834 12.27 -38.10 11.07
N VAL A 835 11.10 -38.02 11.65
CA VAL A 835 10.87 -37.45 12.99
C VAL A 835 10.33 -38.55 13.88
N GLU A 836 11.18 -39.54 14.13
CA GLU A 836 11.16 -40.34 15.36
C GLU A 836 12.62 -40.53 15.79
N LYS A 837 12.93 -40.00 16.99
CA LYS A 837 14.15 -40.17 17.78
C LYS A 837 15.37 -39.36 17.34
N GLU A 838 15.69 -38.30 18.05
CA GLU A 838 16.70 -38.28 19.08
C GLU A 838 16.72 -36.92 19.78
N HIS A 839 16.14 -36.88 20.96
CA HIS A 839 16.51 -35.93 21.99
C HIS A 839 17.85 -36.43 22.58
N ASP A 840 18.94 -35.79 22.23
CA ASP A 840 20.04 -35.70 23.20
C ASP A 840 20.88 -34.42 22.97
N SER A 841 20.94 -33.71 24.04
CA SER A 841 21.77 -32.66 24.59
C SER A 841 22.97 -32.13 23.82
N GLN A 842 23.16 -30.86 24.02
CA GLN A 842 24.38 -30.06 23.94
C GLN A 842 24.73 -29.44 22.59
N ASP A 843 24.05 -28.35 22.29
CA ASP A 843 24.70 -27.09 21.84
C ASP A 843 23.67 -25.94 22.00
N ARG A 844 23.48 -25.53 23.23
CA ARG A 844 22.79 -24.29 23.54
C ARG A 844 23.79 -23.16 23.24
N LEU A 845 23.60 -22.49 22.07
CA LEU A 845 24.17 -21.16 21.85
C LEU A 845 23.92 -20.31 23.11
N PRO A 846 24.87 -19.46 23.53
CA PRO A 846 24.67 -18.60 24.66
C PRO A 846 23.37 -17.80 24.46
N ARG A 847 22.40 -18.04 25.31
CA ARG A 847 21.17 -17.27 25.37
C ARG A 847 21.59 -15.81 25.40
N SER A 848 21.16 -15.00 24.43
CA SER A 848 21.17 -13.54 24.59
C SER A 848 20.61 -13.29 25.98
N ARG A 849 21.35 -12.59 26.83
CA ARG A 849 21.00 -12.36 28.21
C ARG A 849 19.52 -12.05 28.32
N PRO A 850 18.75 -12.83 29.09
CA PRO A 850 17.38 -12.44 29.36
C PRO A 850 17.45 -11.10 30.10
N TRP A 851 16.85 -10.08 29.51
CA TRP A 851 16.63 -8.79 30.18
C TRP A 851 15.74 -8.93 31.43
N LEU A 852 15.46 -10.18 31.84
CA LEU A 852 14.61 -10.56 32.97
C LEU A 852 15.39 -10.87 34.28
N GLU A 853 16.75 -10.91 34.27
CA GLU A 853 17.52 -11.22 35.48
C GLU A 853 18.38 -10.06 35.96
N LYS A 854 17.80 -8.93 36.26
CA LYS A 854 18.35 -7.94 37.20
C LYS A 854 17.23 -7.29 38.00
N GLU A 855 16.69 -8.06 38.93
CA GLU A 855 16.10 -7.50 40.14
C GLU A 855 16.86 -8.09 41.32
N ASN A 856 17.75 -7.26 41.90
CA ASN A 856 18.07 -7.16 43.31
C ASN A 856 18.26 -5.68 43.61
#